data_84f9f248c0badc9ed9cc961407835b95
#
_entry.id   84f9f248c0badc9ed9cc961407835b95
#
_cell.length_a   1.000
_cell.length_b   1.000
_cell.length_c   1.000
_cell.angle_alpha   90.00
_cell.angle_beta   90.00
_cell.angle_gamma   90.00
#
_symmetry.space_group_name_H-M   'P 1'
#
loop_
_entity.id
_entity.type
_entity.pdbx_description
1 polymer ?
#
loop_
_entity_poly.entity_id
_entity_poly.type
_entity_poly.pdbx_seq_one_letter_code
_entity_poly.pdbx_strand_id
1 'polypeptide(L)'
;MAAFAAALVASTSALAQASAFLAAPNDARATTVRGIGDGRADDTAEIQRAIDEAADQGGGGIVFLPEGTYRITRTVYIWPGVRLFGVGNARPKIVLGDRTPGYQRGLANMIIFAGARRVEPGQVRVPFPPPGSVPFDPNIADANPTTFYSAMSNVDIVIGKGNPAAVAIRFHVAQHAFVSHMRFDLGSGLAGLYQVGNIGQDLHFRGGRYGILTEKPSPAWPFALIDATFDGQRDAAIREHEAGLTLVNVSIRDTPVGVDIDKGYGDWLWGKDVRFENIGKAAVVISNENNVYTQIGFENALASGTPVFARFRESGRTVAGPSASYKVSAFNYGLAVPALGRMGTYKTVMDASPLPALPERRAPAIRALPPTSEWRNVRLDGAKGDDRTDDTAAIQQAISGNRVVYFPAGRYVVTDTLKLRPDSVLIALHPNLTQIILPDGTPAFQGVGTPKALVETARGGDAIVSGLGLFTGGINQRATALLWMAGENSLVDDVKFQGGHGTDLAGGKRFNPYNATATGDPDPAKRWDAQYPSLWVTRGGGGTFNNIWTPNTYSQAGFYVSDTETPGHLYQMSAEHHGRVEIALNRVANWELLAPQTEEEGGESRDAVALEIRDSRDVLVANLHAYRVTRTSKAKPAAVTLYNSRNIRFRNVHVNAESGLGTCDENGCATYLRANKFPYENAIVDVPSGLQVREREFAMLDIGSELPAAPTPARIGEGVVEKLAGGFDALGGAVTTPDGTLYFVDRTQQRIFRWDEARGLGIERDNTLDAINLAADQSGNLLVLSASGRNGTVYSFRPGSPETELTVLPATPARPLGEARIALPGNWWNNGEFKDQLDTKTLQFPTLAEMFARDVAVPPAQQYVSTDGSIVLPAYRVFQQGPADFRARRFSPMLDTYGFVAGQPGGRVHVSNASEARTYSALVTPTGALTDLKVFADRGGESVATHPDGRVFIANGQIFVHDKDGREIGRIDMPERPIQLVFGGADGRTLFMLAHGGLYRVRP
;
A
#
# COMPACT_ATOMS: atom_id res chain seq x y z
N MET A 1 -44.40 13.85 -61.30
CA MET A 1 -43.09 13.33 -60.87
C MET A 1 -43.01 13.42 -59.33
N ALA A 2 -43.29 12.30 -58.69
CA ALA A 2 -43.32 12.19 -57.23
C ALA A 2 -41.96 11.68 -56.77
N ALA A 3 -41.29 12.46 -55.91
CA ALA A 3 -40.06 12.05 -55.29
C ALA A 3 -40.38 11.33 -53.97
N PHE A 4 -40.08 10.05 -53.92
CA PHE A 4 -40.09 9.27 -52.67
C PHE A 4 -38.89 9.69 -51.80
N ALA A 5 -39.16 10.23 -50.62
CA ALA A 5 -38.18 10.36 -49.56
C ALA A 5 -38.17 9.06 -48.74
N ALA A 6 -37.13 8.27 -48.91
CA ALA A 6 -36.93 7.09 -48.07
C ALA A 6 -36.29 7.57 -46.74
N ALA A 7 -37.04 7.50 -45.66
CA ALA A 7 -36.50 7.66 -44.29
C ALA A 7 -35.70 6.41 -43.94
N LEU A 8 -34.40 6.53 -43.89
CA LEU A 8 -33.52 5.54 -43.23
C LEU A 8 -33.79 5.55 -41.71
N VAL A 9 -34.58 4.59 -41.27
CA VAL A 9 -34.65 4.25 -39.87
C VAL A 9 -33.35 3.49 -39.55
N ALA A 10 -32.37 4.20 -39.01
CA ALA A 10 -31.21 3.54 -38.40
C ALA A 10 -31.68 2.77 -37.18
N SER A 11 -31.87 1.47 -37.35
CA SER A 11 -32.02 0.54 -36.22
C SER A 11 -30.70 0.53 -35.49
N THR A 12 -30.60 1.27 -34.36
CA THR A 12 -29.57 1.04 -33.35
C THR A 12 -29.81 -0.36 -32.79
N SER A 13 -29.23 -1.37 -33.42
CA SER A 13 -29.01 -2.65 -32.74
C SER A 13 -28.19 -2.37 -31.49
N ALA A 14 -28.86 -2.41 -30.34
CA ALA A 14 -28.15 -2.51 -29.06
C ALA A 14 -27.27 -3.75 -29.16
N LEU A 15 -25.97 -3.56 -29.33
CA LEU A 15 -25.01 -4.64 -29.22
C LEU A 15 -25.29 -5.30 -27.87
N ALA A 16 -25.82 -6.51 -27.90
CA ALA A 16 -25.93 -7.34 -26.72
C ALA A 16 -24.49 -7.49 -26.20
N GLN A 17 -24.23 -6.93 -25.03
CA GLN A 17 -22.92 -7.04 -24.44
C GLN A 17 -22.62 -8.53 -24.24
N ALA A 18 -21.48 -8.99 -24.73
CA ALA A 18 -21.12 -10.40 -24.69
C ALA A 18 -21.03 -10.90 -23.24
N SER A 19 -21.39 -12.14 -23.01
CA SER A 19 -21.16 -12.78 -21.70
C SER A 19 -19.67 -12.86 -21.43
N ALA A 20 -19.26 -12.45 -20.21
CA ALA A 20 -17.86 -12.54 -19.77
C ALA A 20 -17.46 -14.00 -19.46
N PHE A 21 -18.41 -14.85 -19.07
CA PHE A 21 -18.17 -16.25 -18.71
C PHE A 21 -19.01 -17.17 -19.61
N LEU A 22 -18.45 -17.59 -20.74
CA LEU A 22 -19.15 -18.43 -21.72
C LEU A 22 -19.51 -19.82 -21.19
N ALA A 23 -18.76 -20.33 -20.23
CA ALA A 23 -19.00 -21.61 -19.56
C ALA A 23 -18.52 -21.56 -18.12
N ALA A 24 -19.12 -22.37 -17.28
CA ALA A 24 -18.65 -22.56 -15.90
C ALA A 24 -17.28 -23.26 -15.91
N PRO A 25 -16.24 -22.68 -15.32
CA PRO A 25 -15.00 -23.40 -15.10
C PRO A 25 -15.22 -24.61 -14.18
N ASN A 26 -14.42 -25.67 -14.37
CA ASN A 26 -14.50 -26.85 -13.50
C ASN A 26 -13.86 -26.52 -12.14
N ASP A 27 -14.71 -26.30 -11.14
CA ASP A 27 -14.33 -26.05 -9.76
C ASP A 27 -15.18 -26.91 -8.81
N ALA A 28 -14.54 -27.80 -8.07
CA ALA A 28 -15.22 -28.73 -7.18
C ALA A 28 -15.93 -28.05 -5.99
N ARG A 29 -15.55 -26.80 -5.67
CA ARG A 29 -16.20 -26.02 -4.62
C ARG A 29 -17.33 -25.11 -5.10
N ALA A 30 -17.57 -25.06 -6.39
CA ALA A 30 -18.67 -24.28 -6.93
C ALA A 30 -20.00 -25.03 -6.82
N THR A 31 -21.05 -24.29 -6.48
CA THR A 31 -22.44 -24.75 -6.58
C THR A 31 -23.08 -24.18 -7.83
N THR A 32 -24.12 -24.83 -8.31
CA THR A 32 -24.87 -24.34 -9.48
C THR A 32 -26.35 -24.19 -9.12
N VAL A 33 -26.94 -23.06 -9.52
CA VAL A 33 -28.37 -22.83 -9.38
C VAL A 33 -29.13 -23.81 -10.29
N ARG A 34 -30.10 -24.52 -9.72
CA ARG A 34 -30.95 -25.52 -10.43
C ARG A 34 -32.37 -25.01 -10.69
N GLY A 35 -32.51 -23.67 -10.74
CA GLY A 35 -33.78 -23.03 -11.07
C GLY A 35 -34.27 -23.39 -12.47
N ILE A 36 -35.57 -23.17 -12.73
CA ILE A 36 -36.17 -23.44 -14.04
C ILE A 36 -35.66 -22.45 -15.07
N GLY A 37 -35.54 -21.17 -14.70
CA GLY A 37 -34.97 -20.14 -15.57
C GLY A 37 -35.82 -19.82 -16.82
N ASP A 38 -37.16 -20.06 -16.78
CA ASP A 38 -38.07 -19.82 -17.88
C ASP A 38 -38.77 -18.43 -17.87
N GLY A 39 -38.44 -17.61 -16.85
CA GLY A 39 -39.02 -16.28 -16.61
C GLY A 39 -40.44 -16.30 -16.03
N ARG A 40 -41.00 -17.47 -15.74
CA ARG A 40 -42.36 -17.66 -15.22
C ARG A 40 -42.39 -18.26 -13.83
N ALA A 41 -41.66 -19.33 -13.63
CA ALA A 41 -41.53 -19.99 -12.35
C ALA A 41 -40.86 -19.05 -11.33
N ASP A 42 -41.18 -19.21 -10.05
CA ASP A 42 -40.50 -18.51 -8.98
C ASP A 42 -39.22 -19.26 -8.60
N ASP A 43 -38.10 -18.77 -9.05
CA ASP A 43 -36.77 -19.35 -8.80
C ASP A 43 -36.11 -18.84 -7.52
N THR A 44 -36.78 -17.97 -6.73
CA THR A 44 -36.16 -17.34 -5.54
C THR A 44 -35.55 -18.36 -4.60
N ALA A 45 -36.25 -19.44 -4.30
CA ALA A 45 -35.79 -20.48 -3.36
C ALA A 45 -34.57 -21.24 -3.88
N GLU A 46 -34.54 -21.51 -5.17
CA GLU A 46 -33.40 -22.25 -5.77
C GLU A 46 -32.12 -21.42 -5.86
N ILE A 47 -32.26 -20.12 -6.15
CA ILE A 47 -31.11 -19.20 -6.10
C ILE A 47 -30.60 -19.12 -4.67
N GLN A 48 -31.48 -18.92 -3.68
CA GLN A 48 -31.07 -18.83 -2.28
C GLN A 48 -30.42 -20.12 -1.79
N ARG A 49 -30.97 -21.28 -2.15
CA ARG A 49 -30.41 -22.60 -1.81
C ARG A 49 -28.97 -22.75 -2.28
N ALA A 50 -28.69 -22.40 -3.53
CA ALA A 50 -27.34 -22.49 -4.09
C ALA A 50 -26.35 -21.55 -3.36
N ILE A 51 -26.79 -20.34 -2.99
CA ILE A 51 -26.01 -19.40 -2.19
C ILE A 51 -25.75 -19.95 -0.78
N ASP A 52 -26.78 -20.57 -0.18
CA ASP A 52 -26.68 -21.17 1.14
C ASP A 52 -25.70 -22.35 1.14
N GLU A 53 -25.81 -23.23 0.16
CA GLU A 53 -24.89 -24.37 -0.01
C GLU A 53 -23.43 -23.93 -0.20
N ALA A 54 -23.20 -22.86 -0.98
CA ALA A 54 -21.87 -22.33 -1.18
C ALA A 54 -21.28 -21.75 0.11
N ALA A 55 -22.07 -21.00 0.87
CA ALA A 55 -21.65 -20.41 2.14
C ALA A 55 -21.37 -21.48 3.22
N ASP A 56 -22.11 -22.59 3.21
CA ASP A 56 -21.95 -23.68 4.18
C ASP A 56 -20.62 -24.44 4.03
N GLN A 57 -19.93 -24.29 2.90
CA GLN A 57 -18.62 -24.87 2.70
C GLN A 57 -17.49 -24.16 3.50
N GLY A 58 -17.78 -22.99 4.10
CA GLY A 58 -16.85 -22.21 4.90
C GLY A 58 -15.82 -21.40 4.08
N GLY A 59 -15.47 -20.22 4.59
CA GLY A 59 -14.52 -19.31 3.93
C GLY A 59 -15.07 -18.56 2.70
N GLY A 60 -16.38 -18.65 2.45
CA GLY A 60 -17.05 -18.13 1.27
C GLY A 60 -17.40 -19.25 0.29
N GLY A 61 -17.85 -18.88 -0.93
CA GLY A 61 -18.25 -19.85 -1.93
C GLY A 61 -18.40 -19.27 -3.33
N ILE A 62 -18.45 -20.15 -4.32
CA ILE A 62 -18.66 -19.81 -5.73
C ILE A 62 -20.00 -20.38 -6.15
N VAL A 63 -20.84 -19.55 -6.75
CA VAL A 63 -22.16 -19.96 -7.30
C VAL A 63 -22.20 -19.65 -8.78
N PHE A 64 -22.52 -20.64 -9.60
CA PHE A 64 -22.80 -20.42 -11.01
C PHE A 64 -24.31 -20.33 -11.26
N LEU A 65 -24.72 -19.26 -11.94
CA LEU A 65 -26.07 -19.07 -12.44
C LEU A 65 -26.06 -19.32 -13.96
N PRO A 66 -26.58 -20.44 -14.44
CA PRO A 66 -26.62 -20.75 -15.88
C PRO A 66 -27.45 -19.76 -16.67
N GLU A 67 -27.22 -19.71 -17.97
CA GLU A 67 -28.08 -18.97 -18.92
C GLU A 67 -29.57 -19.29 -18.73
N GLY A 68 -30.37 -18.24 -18.59
CA GLY A 68 -31.82 -18.36 -18.34
C GLY A 68 -32.42 -17.04 -17.88
N THR A 69 -33.73 -17.07 -17.61
CA THR A 69 -34.47 -15.94 -17.05
C THR A 69 -35.11 -16.38 -15.74
N TYR A 70 -34.57 -15.95 -14.64
CA TYR A 70 -34.94 -16.38 -13.29
C TYR A 70 -35.84 -15.33 -12.65
N ARG A 71 -37.15 -15.68 -12.49
CA ARG A 71 -38.08 -14.78 -11.81
C ARG A 71 -37.96 -14.94 -10.31
N ILE A 72 -37.87 -13.80 -9.61
CA ILE A 72 -37.91 -13.76 -8.15
C ILE A 72 -39.13 -13.00 -7.67
N THR A 73 -39.63 -13.36 -6.49
CA THR A 73 -40.81 -12.75 -5.85
C THR A 73 -40.52 -12.15 -4.48
N ARG A 74 -39.34 -12.38 -3.94
CA ARG A 74 -38.85 -11.86 -2.66
C ARG A 74 -37.34 -11.65 -2.68
N THR A 75 -36.82 -11.00 -1.64
CA THR A 75 -35.39 -10.71 -1.49
C THR A 75 -34.54 -11.98 -1.49
N VAL A 76 -33.41 -11.94 -2.22
CA VAL A 76 -32.31 -12.90 -2.19
C VAL A 76 -31.16 -12.30 -1.40
N TYR A 77 -30.51 -13.10 -0.54
CA TYR A 77 -29.39 -12.67 0.29
C TYR A 77 -28.09 -13.28 -0.20
N ILE A 78 -27.07 -12.44 -0.42
CA ILE A 78 -25.68 -12.86 -0.70
C ILE A 78 -24.92 -12.80 0.64
N TRP A 79 -24.41 -13.94 1.09
CA TRP A 79 -23.68 -14.04 2.35
C TRP A 79 -22.21 -13.61 2.21
N PRO A 80 -21.51 -13.29 3.32
CA PRO A 80 -20.11 -12.91 3.25
C PRO A 80 -19.26 -13.95 2.51
N GLY A 81 -18.42 -13.48 1.62
CA GLY A 81 -17.54 -14.32 0.82
C GLY A 81 -18.24 -15.16 -0.27
N VAL A 82 -19.52 -15.01 -0.51
CA VAL A 82 -20.17 -15.71 -1.62
C VAL A 82 -20.10 -14.87 -2.90
N ARG A 83 -19.60 -15.49 -3.96
CA ARG A 83 -19.49 -14.89 -5.31
C ARG A 83 -20.41 -15.62 -6.28
N LEU A 84 -21.36 -14.88 -6.88
CA LEU A 84 -22.29 -15.40 -7.88
C LEU A 84 -21.87 -14.93 -9.27
N PHE A 85 -21.61 -15.88 -10.16
CA PHE A 85 -21.23 -15.65 -11.56
C PHE A 85 -22.28 -16.18 -12.50
N GLY A 86 -22.82 -15.33 -13.38
CA GLY A 86 -23.60 -15.77 -14.51
C GLY A 86 -22.74 -16.48 -15.55
N VAL A 87 -23.20 -17.60 -16.10
CA VAL A 87 -22.46 -18.38 -17.11
C VAL A 87 -23.36 -18.78 -18.27
N GLY A 88 -22.81 -18.71 -19.45
CA GLY A 88 -23.54 -19.06 -20.69
C GLY A 88 -23.18 -18.14 -21.85
N ASN A 89 -23.65 -18.45 -23.05
CA ASN A 89 -23.46 -17.60 -24.24
C ASN A 89 -24.14 -16.25 -24.09
N ALA A 90 -25.33 -16.23 -23.45
CA ALA A 90 -25.99 -15.01 -23.01
C ALA A 90 -25.95 -14.91 -21.48
N ARG A 91 -25.86 -13.69 -20.97
CA ARG A 91 -25.93 -13.45 -19.52
C ARG A 91 -27.29 -13.87 -18.97
N PRO A 92 -27.36 -14.64 -17.88
CA PRO A 92 -28.60 -14.93 -17.19
C PRO A 92 -29.25 -13.65 -16.69
N LYS A 93 -30.57 -13.67 -16.57
CA LYS A 93 -31.39 -12.54 -16.12
C LYS A 93 -32.10 -12.89 -14.82
N ILE A 94 -32.00 -12.03 -13.81
CA ILE A 94 -32.88 -12.08 -12.64
C ILE A 94 -34.00 -11.05 -12.85
N VAL A 95 -35.22 -11.47 -12.81
CA VAL A 95 -36.39 -10.66 -13.18
C VAL A 95 -37.35 -10.52 -12.01
N LEU A 96 -37.70 -9.28 -11.69
CA LEU A 96 -38.86 -8.97 -10.88
C LEU A 96 -40.07 -8.77 -11.82
N GLY A 97 -41.10 -9.61 -11.70
CA GLY A 97 -42.28 -9.53 -12.54
C GLY A 97 -43.05 -8.21 -12.36
N ASP A 98 -44.00 -7.94 -13.29
CA ASP A 98 -44.85 -6.74 -13.16
C ASP A 98 -45.66 -6.77 -11.86
N ARG A 99 -45.73 -5.64 -11.17
CA ARG A 99 -46.48 -5.44 -9.91
C ARG A 99 -46.26 -6.55 -8.88
N THR A 100 -45.04 -7.00 -8.72
CA THR A 100 -44.72 -8.01 -7.70
C THR A 100 -45.06 -7.48 -6.31
N PRO A 101 -45.88 -8.21 -5.52
CA PRO A 101 -46.29 -7.72 -4.20
C PRO A 101 -45.12 -7.33 -3.28
N GLY A 102 -45.24 -6.20 -2.58
CA GLY A 102 -44.24 -5.69 -1.67
C GLY A 102 -43.27 -4.69 -2.28
N TYR A 103 -43.26 -4.49 -3.62
CA TYR A 103 -42.37 -3.56 -4.30
C TYR A 103 -43.04 -2.23 -4.75
N GLN A 104 -44.18 -1.88 -4.16
CA GLN A 104 -44.95 -0.71 -4.52
C GLN A 104 -44.68 0.53 -3.65
N ARG A 105 -44.19 0.38 -2.43
CA ARG A 105 -44.00 1.46 -1.47
C ARG A 105 -42.67 1.38 -0.76
N GLY A 106 -42.12 2.54 -0.45
CA GLY A 106 -40.85 2.67 0.28
C GLY A 106 -39.64 2.25 -0.57
N LEU A 107 -38.77 1.45 0.03
CA LEU A 107 -37.57 0.89 -0.58
C LEU A 107 -37.55 -0.62 -0.36
N ALA A 108 -37.55 -1.38 -1.44
CA ALA A 108 -37.64 -2.84 -1.42
C ALA A 108 -36.53 -3.46 -2.26
N ASN A 109 -35.58 -4.14 -1.62
CA ASN A 109 -34.41 -4.70 -2.29
C ASN A 109 -34.73 -6.07 -2.90
N MET A 110 -34.34 -6.27 -4.15
CA MET A 110 -34.38 -7.59 -4.81
C MET A 110 -33.24 -8.48 -4.28
N ILE A 111 -32.04 -7.92 -4.13
CA ILE A 111 -30.85 -8.61 -3.67
C ILE A 111 -30.21 -7.77 -2.55
N ILE A 112 -29.78 -8.44 -1.46
CA ILE A 112 -29.05 -7.81 -0.35
C ILE A 112 -27.73 -8.55 -0.13
N PHE A 113 -26.63 -7.81 -0.13
CA PHE A 113 -25.37 -8.28 0.44
C PHE A 113 -25.45 -8.11 1.96
N ALA A 114 -25.41 -9.21 2.70
CA ALA A 114 -25.66 -9.25 4.13
C ALA A 114 -24.43 -9.69 4.93
N GLY A 115 -24.36 -9.32 6.20
CA GLY A 115 -23.25 -9.65 7.09
C GLY A 115 -23.30 -11.04 7.68
N ALA A 116 -24.50 -11.57 7.94
CA ALA A 116 -24.69 -12.93 8.43
C ALA A 116 -26.15 -13.36 8.34
N ARG A 117 -26.40 -14.68 8.37
CA ARG A 117 -27.75 -15.27 8.39
C ARG A 117 -28.50 -15.03 9.69
N ARG A 118 -27.79 -14.73 10.77
CA ARG A 118 -28.34 -14.40 12.10
C ARG A 118 -27.54 -13.29 12.72
N VAL A 119 -28.23 -12.45 13.48
CA VAL A 119 -27.61 -11.38 14.25
C VAL A 119 -27.01 -11.95 15.52
N GLU A 120 -25.72 -11.86 15.65
CA GLU A 120 -24.99 -12.18 16.88
C GLU A 120 -24.88 -10.94 17.80
N PRO A 121 -24.59 -11.13 19.11
CA PRO A 121 -24.38 -10.01 20.01
C PRO A 121 -23.35 -9.00 19.48
N GLY A 122 -23.71 -7.73 19.44
CA GLY A 122 -22.85 -6.65 18.92
C GLY A 122 -22.96 -6.40 17.43
N GLN A 123 -23.66 -7.22 16.68
CA GLN A 123 -23.92 -6.97 15.26
C GLN A 123 -25.17 -6.09 15.05
N VAL A 124 -25.14 -5.31 13.97
CA VAL A 124 -26.27 -4.50 13.54
C VAL A 124 -27.20 -5.32 12.64
N ARG A 125 -28.47 -5.14 12.75
CA ARG A 125 -29.47 -5.74 11.85
C ARG A 125 -29.55 -4.95 10.56
N VAL A 126 -29.90 -5.63 9.47
CA VAL A 126 -30.31 -4.92 8.26
C VAL A 126 -31.49 -3.99 8.61
N PRO A 127 -31.47 -2.70 8.20
CA PRO A 127 -32.55 -1.78 8.52
C PRO A 127 -33.91 -2.29 8.11
N PHE A 128 -34.92 -2.12 8.97
CA PHE A 128 -36.29 -2.53 8.66
C PHE A 128 -36.81 -1.81 7.41
N PRO A 129 -37.38 -2.52 6.44
CA PRO A 129 -38.00 -1.89 5.31
C PRO A 129 -39.26 -1.12 5.75
N PRO A 130 -39.68 -0.10 4.99
CA PRO A 130 -40.92 0.59 5.24
C PRO A 130 -42.14 -0.36 5.25
N PRO A 131 -43.21 -0.03 5.99
CA PRO A 131 -44.42 -0.84 5.97
C PRO A 131 -44.98 -1.08 4.57
N GLY A 132 -45.34 -2.32 4.26
CA GLY A 132 -45.88 -2.74 2.95
C GLY A 132 -44.79 -3.03 1.90
N SER A 133 -43.53 -3.04 2.27
CA SER A 133 -42.40 -3.55 1.48
C SER A 133 -42.36 -5.08 1.48
N VAL A 134 -41.43 -5.67 0.73
CA VAL A 134 -41.15 -7.10 0.70
C VAL A 134 -40.96 -7.67 2.10
N PRO A 135 -41.49 -8.86 2.42
CA PRO A 135 -41.23 -9.52 3.68
C PRO A 135 -39.74 -9.59 4.00
N PHE A 136 -39.40 -9.26 5.21
CA PHE A 136 -38.05 -9.08 5.70
C PHE A 136 -37.79 -10.04 6.87
N ASP A 137 -36.65 -10.70 6.91
CA ASP A 137 -36.20 -11.47 8.04
C ASP A 137 -35.48 -10.55 9.04
N PRO A 138 -36.05 -10.32 10.23
CA PRO A 138 -35.44 -9.44 11.20
C PRO A 138 -34.15 -10.01 11.83
N ASN A 139 -33.81 -11.25 11.54
CA ASN A 139 -32.62 -11.91 12.08
C ASN A 139 -31.38 -11.76 11.18
N ILE A 140 -31.53 -11.19 10.00
CA ILE A 140 -30.39 -10.97 9.08
C ILE A 140 -29.50 -9.85 9.64
N ALA A 141 -28.22 -10.17 9.82
CA ALA A 141 -27.22 -9.18 10.18
C ALA A 141 -26.85 -8.30 8.97
N ASP A 142 -26.68 -7.02 9.22
CA ASP A 142 -26.17 -6.10 8.21
C ASP A 142 -24.67 -6.31 7.98
N ALA A 143 -24.19 -5.86 6.84
CA ALA A 143 -22.77 -5.84 6.55
C ALA A 143 -21.99 -5.08 7.63
N ASN A 144 -20.79 -5.51 7.88
CA ASN A 144 -19.88 -4.95 8.87
C ASN A 144 -18.44 -5.03 8.32
N PRO A 145 -17.43 -4.51 9.04
CA PRO A 145 -16.03 -4.53 8.57
C PRO A 145 -15.46 -5.93 8.27
N THR A 146 -16.21 -7.01 8.48
CA THR A 146 -15.79 -8.38 8.13
C THR A 146 -16.58 -8.98 6.94
N THR A 147 -17.40 -8.22 6.26
CA THR A 147 -18.20 -8.66 5.10
C THR A 147 -17.38 -8.55 3.82
N PHE A 148 -16.34 -9.39 3.73
CA PHE A 148 -15.38 -9.40 2.64
C PHE A 148 -15.78 -10.31 1.49
N TYR A 149 -15.20 -10.10 0.30
CA TYR A 149 -15.16 -10.96 -0.87
C TYR A 149 -16.49 -11.19 -1.59
N SER A 150 -17.60 -10.70 -1.10
CA SER A 150 -18.90 -10.94 -1.71
C SER A 150 -18.99 -10.29 -3.09
N ALA A 151 -19.51 -11.01 -4.09
CA ALA A 151 -19.57 -10.47 -5.44
C ALA A 151 -20.75 -10.99 -6.24
N MET A 152 -21.12 -10.21 -7.26
CA MET A 152 -22.05 -10.63 -8.31
C MET A 152 -21.52 -10.15 -9.65
N SER A 153 -21.43 -11.06 -10.62
CA SER A 153 -20.85 -10.75 -11.92
C SER A 153 -21.59 -11.46 -13.07
N ASN A 154 -21.62 -10.79 -14.21
CA ASN A 154 -22.16 -11.35 -15.46
C ASN A 154 -23.64 -11.77 -15.37
N VAL A 155 -24.45 -10.97 -14.67
CA VAL A 155 -25.90 -11.18 -14.50
C VAL A 155 -26.65 -9.90 -14.83
N ASP A 156 -27.70 -9.98 -15.63
CA ASP A 156 -28.60 -8.87 -15.92
C ASP A 156 -29.76 -8.82 -14.92
N ILE A 157 -30.16 -7.63 -14.49
CA ILE A 157 -31.32 -7.43 -13.61
C ILE A 157 -32.41 -6.68 -14.35
N VAL A 158 -33.66 -7.17 -14.25
CA VAL A 158 -34.82 -6.55 -14.89
C VAL A 158 -35.90 -6.28 -13.85
N ILE A 159 -36.36 -5.04 -13.76
CA ILE A 159 -37.50 -4.65 -12.94
C ILE A 159 -38.74 -4.42 -13.82
N GLY A 160 -39.72 -5.23 -13.62
CA GLY A 160 -41.03 -5.15 -14.31
C GLY A 160 -41.80 -3.89 -13.96
N LYS A 161 -42.88 -3.63 -14.73
CA LYS A 161 -43.74 -2.46 -14.55
C LYS A 161 -44.45 -2.47 -13.19
N GLY A 162 -44.70 -1.30 -12.62
CA GLY A 162 -45.49 -1.15 -11.40
C GLY A 162 -44.79 -1.55 -10.10
N ASN A 163 -43.45 -1.52 -10.10
CA ASN A 163 -42.60 -1.76 -8.93
C ASN A 163 -41.78 -0.51 -8.56
N PRO A 164 -42.38 0.64 -8.25
CA PRO A 164 -41.66 1.91 -8.06
C PRO A 164 -40.74 1.96 -6.81
N ALA A 165 -40.89 1.03 -5.89
CA ALA A 165 -40.04 0.90 -4.72
C ALA A 165 -38.88 -0.10 -4.90
N ALA A 166 -38.82 -0.80 -6.05
CA ALA A 166 -37.81 -1.84 -6.27
C ALA A 166 -36.42 -1.25 -6.44
N VAL A 167 -35.48 -1.80 -5.67
CA VAL A 167 -34.02 -1.61 -5.81
C VAL A 167 -33.42 -2.94 -6.24
N ALA A 168 -32.59 -2.93 -7.27
CA ALA A 168 -32.02 -4.17 -7.78
C ALA A 168 -31.05 -4.80 -6.76
N ILE A 169 -30.06 -4.06 -6.27
CA ILE A 169 -29.06 -4.58 -5.33
C ILE A 169 -28.79 -3.55 -4.23
N ARG A 170 -28.89 -3.98 -2.97
CA ARG A 170 -28.25 -3.29 -1.84
C ARG A 170 -26.83 -3.83 -1.71
N PHE A 171 -25.85 -2.97 -2.06
CA PHE A 171 -24.44 -3.34 -2.14
C PHE A 171 -23.64 -2.76 -0.98
N HIS A 172 -24.06 -3.09 0.24
CA HIS A 172 -23.37 -2.75 1.46
C HIS A 172 -22.33 -3.83 1.78
N VAL A 173 -21.03 -3.51 1.70
CA VAL A 173 -19.94 -4.49 1.71
C VAL A 173 -18.66 -3.87 2.29
N ALA A 174 -17.68 -4.72 2.59
CA ALA A 174 -16.31 -4.35 2.90
C ALA A 174 -15.37 -4.68 1.71
N GLN A 175 -14.07 -4.81 1.95
CA GLN A 175 -13.04 -4.96 0.93
C GLN A 175 -13.21 -6.22 0.08
N HIS A 176 -12.66 -6.18 -1.13
CA HIS A 176 -12.68 -7.27 -2.11
C HIS A 176 -14.07 -7.72 -2.54
N ALA A 177 -15.07 -6.87 -2.32
CA ALA A 177 -16.40 -7.08 -2.84
C ALA A 177 -16.60 -6.29 -4.13
N PHE A 178 -17.33 -6.84 -5.08
CA PHE A 178 -17.58 -6.15 -6.34
C PHE A 178 -18.90 -6.55 -6.99
N VAL A 179 -19.41 -5.69 -7.88
CA VAL A 179 -20.42 -5.98 -8.89
C VAL A 179 -19.84 -5.64 -10.25
N SER A 180 -19.93 -6.58 -11.22
CA SER A 180 -19.29 -6.37 -12.52
C SER A 180 -20.02 -7.05 -13.68
N HIS A 181 -19.82 -6.51 -14.89
CA HIS A 181 -20.39 -7.05 -16.13
C HIS A 181 -21.91 -7.23 -16.08
N MET A 182 -22.64 -6.19 -15.62
CA MET A 182 -24.07 -6.26 -15.38
C MET A 182 -24.84 -5.17 -16.12
N ARG A 183 -26.06 -5.52 -16.52
CA ARG A 183 -27.03 -4.57 -17.03
C ARG A 183 -28.25 -4.52 -16.12
N PHE A 184 -28.71 -3.32 -15.85
CA PHE A 184 -29.88 -3.01 -15.03
C PHE A 184 -30.96 -2.35 -15.88
N ASP A 185 -31.99 -3.12 -16.30
CA ASP A 185 -33.17 -2.60 -16.93
C ASP A 185 -34.20 -2.26 -15.83
N LEU A 186 -34.13 -1.03 -15.33
CA LEU A 186 -34.80 -0.63 -14.08
C LEU A 186 -36.28 -0.26 -14.25
N GLY A 187 -36.73 -0.01 -15.47
CA GLY A 187 -38.14 0.27 -15.74
C GLY A 187 -38.77 1.33 -14.83
N SER A 188 -39.75 0.93 -14.03
CA SER A 188 -40.42 1.79 -13.04
C SER A 188 -39.71 1.85 -11.70
N GLY A 189 -38.63 1.10 -11.49
CA GLY A 189 -37.94 0.94 -10.22
C GLY A 189 -37.33 2.19 -9.62
N LEU A 190 -36.95 2.07 -8.38
CA LEU A 190 -36.32 3.16 -7.60
C LEU A 190 -34.86 3.33 -7.98
N ALA A 191 -34.06 2.26 -7.88
CA ALA A 191 -32.62 2.33 -8.17
C ALA A 191 -32.04 0.99 -8.62
N GLY A 192 -30.89 1.04 -9.28
CA GLY A 192 -30.07 -0.12 -9.58
C GLY A 192 -29.25 -0.56 -8.38
N LEU A 193 -28.39 0.32 -7.88
CA LEU A 193 -27.60 0.05 -6.66
C LEU A 193 -28.05 0.97 -5.53
N TYR A 194 -28.00 0.43 -4.31
CA TYR A 194 -28.25 1.15 -3.08
C TYR A 194 -27.15 0.87 -2.06
N GLN A 195 -26.70 1.90 -1.33
CA GLN A 195 -25.63 1.82 -0.30
C GLN A 195 -24.39 1.11 -0.84
N VAL A 196 -23.73 1.74 -1.79
CA VAL A 196 -22.56 1.17 -2.47
C VAL A 196 -21.29 1.22 -1.61
N GLY A 197 -20.40 0.29 -1.86
CA GLY A 197 -19.04 0.26 -1.28
C GLY A 197 -18.08 -0.52 -2.19
N ASN A 198 -16.80 -0.26 -2.05
CA ASN A 198 -15.70 -0.88 -2.77
C ASN A 198 -15.72 -0.62 -4.29
N ILE A 199 -16.20 -1.53 -5.14
CA ILE A 199 -16.07 -1.34 -6.59
C ILE A 199 -17.26 -1.86 -7.42
N GLY A 200 -17.60 -1.09 -8.46
CA GLY A 200 -18.45 -1.49 -9.57
C GLY A 200 -17.72 -1.33 -10.90
N GLN A 201 -17.81 -2.32 -11.78
CA GLN A 201 -17.10 -2.33 -13.06
C GLN A 201 -18.00 -2.82 -14.18
N ASP A 202 -17.96 -2.16 -15.36
CA ASP A 202 -18.77 -2.53 -16.54
C ASP A 202 -20.25 -2.70 -16.19
N LEU A 203 -20.85 -1.62 -15.66
CA LEU A 203 -22.25 -1.57 -15.24
C LEU A 203 -23.07 -0.66 -16.14
N HIS A 204 -24.25 -1.13 -16.58
CA HIS A 204 -25.12 -0.41 -17.49
C HIS A 204 -26.51 -0.23 -16.91
N PHE A 205 -26.86 0.99 -16.55
CA PHE A 205 -28.15 1.35 -15.95
C PHE A 205 -29.07 1.99 -16.98
N ARG A 206 -30.26 1.43 -17.17
CA ARG A 206 -31.28 1.96 -18.07
C ARG A 206 -32.58 2.23 -17.33
N GLY A 207 -33.10 3.46 -17.45
CA GLY A 207 -34.32 3.88 -16.76
C GLY A 207 -34.19 3.91 -15.25
N GLY A 208 -35.31 3.65 -14.56
CA GLY A 208 -35.35 3.80 -13.11
C GLY A 208 -35.52 5.25 -12.66
N ARG A 209 -35.67 5.47 -11.38
CA ARG A 209 -35.62 6.81 -10.82
C ARG A 209 -34.18 7.29 -10.69
N TYR A 210 -33.30 6.40 -10.18
CA TYR A 210 -31.87 6.55 -10.07
C TYR A 210 -31.16 5.32 -10.65
N GLY A 211 -29.97 5.48 -11.16
CA GLY A 211 -29.07 4.37 -11.42
C GLY A 211 -28.44 3.88 -10.11
N ILE A 212 -27.84 4.83 -9.37
CA ILE A 212 -27.31 4.60 -8.02
C ILE A 212 -27.99 5.57 -7.05
N LEU A 213 -28.46 5.04 -5.92
CA LEU A 213 -28.96 5.77 -4.77
C LEU A 213 -28.12 5.35 -3.57
N THR A 214 -27.29 6.22 -3.07
CA THR A 214 -26.38 5.83 -2.00
C THR A 214 -26.26 6.91 -0.93
N GLU A 215 -25.90 6.49 0.23
CA GLU A 215 -25.49 7.27 1.36
C GLU A 215 -24.26 6.58 1.95
N LYS A 216 -23.48 7.25 2.76
CA LYS A 216 -22.33 6.66 3.42
C LYS A 216 -22.76 5.47 4.26
N PRO A 217 -22.43 4.25 3.85
CA PRO A 217 -22.71 3.08 4.67
C PRO A 217 -21.64 2.92 5.75
N SER A 218 -21.90 2.12 6.75
CA SER A 218 -20.89 1.63 7.68
C SER A 218 -20.77 0.11 7.50
N PRO A 219 -19.64 -0.44 7.15
CA PRO A 219 -18.35 0.20 6.91
C PRO A 219 -18.38 1.09 5.66
N ALA A 220 -17.68 2.21 5.72
CA ALA A 220 -17.67 3.20 4.65
C ALA A 220 -16.37 3.14 3.86
N TRP A 221 -16.30 2.25 2.91
CA TRP A 221 -15.21 2.24 1.94
C TRP A 221 -15.54 3.16 0.77
N PRO A 222 -14.57 3.93 0.25
CA PRO A 222 -14.76 4.67 -0.99
C PRO A 222 -15.28 3.76 -2.09
N PHE A 223 -16.16 4.28 -2.94
CA PHE A 223 -16.73 3.52 -4.04
C PHE A 223 -16.13 3.94 -5.38
N ALA A 224 -15.47 3.02 -6.05
CA ALA A 224 -14.99 3.24 -7.41
C ALA A 224 -15.98 2.63 -8.43
N LEU A 225 -16.39 3.42 -9.41
CA LEU A 225 -17.23 3.00 -10.53
C LEU A 225 -16.47 3.18 -11.83
N ILE A 226 -16.19 2.07 -12.51
CA ILE A 226 -15.32 2.04 -13.68
C ILE A 226 -16.10 1.46 -14.88
N ASP A 227 -15.97 2.08 -16.05
CA ASP A 227 -16.56 1.63 -17.30
C ASP A 227 -18.10 1.50 -17.22
N ALA A 228 -18.79 2.50 -16.67
CA ALA A 228 -20.23 2.43 -16.50
C ALA A 228 -21.02 3.36 -17.42
N THR A 229 -22.29 3.03 -17.63
CA THR A 229 -23.22 3.88 -18.39
C THR A 229 -24.56 4.05 -17.69
N PHE A 230 -25.11 5.25 -17.75
CA PHE A 230 -26.43 5.63 -17.25
C PHE A 230 -27.26 6.20 -18.40
N ASP A 231 -28.48 5.74 -18.56
CA ASP A 231 -29.34 6.12 -19.68
C ASP A 231 -30.82 6.27 -19.23
N GLY A 232 -31.34 7.49 -19.24
CA GLY A 232 -32.74 7.77 -19.07
C GLY A 232 -33.29 7.65 -17.66
N GLN A 233 -32.49 7.93 -16.63
CA GLN A 233 -32.99 8.00 -15.24
C GLN A 233 -33.91 9.22 -15.08
N ARG A 234 -35.01 9.07 -14.32
CA ARG A 234 -36.04 10.10 -14.21
C ARG A 234 -35.67 11.30 -13.37
N ASP A 235 -34.83 11.14 -12.36
CA ASP A 235 -34.40 12.20 -11.45
C ASP A 235 -32.90 12.50 -11.57
N ALA A 236 -32.03 11.51 -11.34
CA ALA A 236 -30.58 11.61 -11.47
C ALA A 236 -29.95 10.26 -11.82
N ALA A 237 -28.81 10.29 -12.51
CA ALA A 237 -28.04 9.06 -12.72
C ALA A 237 -27.52 8.51 -11.39
N ILE A 238 -26.89 9.37 -10.58
CA ILE A 238 -26.39 9.06 -9.24
C ILE A 238 -26.97 10.10 -8.28
N ARG A 239 -27.62 9.66 -7.21
CA ARG A 239 -27.97 10.46 -6.05
C ARG A 239 -27.25 9.90 -4.83
N GLU A 240 -26.51 10.76 -4.13
CA GLU A 240 -25.63 10.30 -3.08
C GLU A 240 -25.36 11.37 -2.02
N HIS A 241 -24.77 10.94 -0.91
CA HIS A 241 -24.04 11.77 0.03
C HIS A 241 -22.93 10.97 0.73
N GLU A 242 -21.75 11.59 0.84
CA GLU A 242 -20.59 11.09 1.57
C GLU A 242 -20.12 9.69 1.14
N ALA A 243 -20.31 9.33 -0.13
CA ALA A 243 -19.97 8.01 -0.65
C ALA A 243 -18.46 7.82 -0.94
N GLY A 244 -17.70 8.91 -1.04
CA GLY A 244 -16.30 8.87 -1.49
C GLY A 244 -16.22 8.36 -2.92
N LEU A 245 -16.95 9.01 -3.83
CA LEU A 245 -17.23 8.48 -5.16
C LEU A 245 -16.10 8.75 -6.14
N THR A 246 -15.57 7.70 -6.76
CA THR A 246 -14.60 7.78 -7.86
C THR A 246 -15.21 7.23 -9.15
N LEU A 247 -15.28 8.07 -10.19
CA LEU A 247 -15.84 7.73 -11.50
C LEU A 247 -14.72 7.69 -12.54
N VAL A 248 -14.56 6.56 -13.23
CA VAL A 248 -13.57 6.40 -14.31
C VAL A 248 -14.26 5.88 -15.57
N ASN A 249 -14.10 6.61 -16.68
CA ASN A 249 -14.70 6.23 -17.98
C ASN A 249 -16.22 6.00 -17.88
N VAL A 250 -16.95 6.89 -17.23
CA VAL A 250 -18.40 6.80 -17.01
C VAL A 250 -19.16 7.69 -17.99
N SER A 251 -20.21 7.17 -18.60
CA SER A 251 -21.11 7.95 -19.50
C SER A 251 -22.50 8.08 -18.88
N ILE A 252 -22.99 9.30 -18.81
CA ILE A 252 -24.32 9.66 -18.29
C ILE A 252 -25.08 10.40 -19.36
N ARG A 253 -26.29 9.94 -19.69
CA ARG A 253 -27.11 10.60 -20.70
C ARG A 253 -28.60 10.59 -20.41
N ASP A 254 -29.30 11.56 -21.04
CA ASP A 254 -30.75 11.66 -21.06
C ASP A 254 -31.38 11.64 -19.65
N THR A 255 -30.78 12.38 -18.70
CA THR A 255 -31.24 12.48 -17.31
C THR A 255 -31.27 13.95 -16.85
N PRO A 256 -32.15 14.31 -15.89
CA PRO A 256 -32.17 15.67 -15.38
C PRO A 256 -30.86 16.10 -14.68
N VAL A 257 -30.23 15.21 -13.91
CA VAL A 257 -28.99 15.48 -13.17
C VAL A 257 -28.02 14.30 -13.34
N GLY A 258 -26.75 14.57 -13.55
CA GLY A 258 -25.71 13.54 -13.58
C GLY A 258 -25.44 13.00 -12.19
N VAL A 259 -24.81 13.78 -11.32
CA VAL A 259 -24.58 13.44 -9.90
C VAL A 259 -25.27 14.47 -9.03
N ASP A 260 -26.15 14.03 -8.14
CA ASP A 260 -26.95 14.86 -7.24
C ASP A 260 -26.55 14.59 -5.78
N ILE A 261 -25.75 15.49 -5.21
CA ILE A 261 -25.35 15.41 -3.80
C ILE A 261 -26.48 15.94 -2.94
N ASP A 262 -26.90 15.17 -1.95
CA ASP A 262 -28.03 15.49 -1.07
C ASP A 262 -27.84 16.80 -0.31
N LYS A 263 -28.97 17.44 0.01
CA LYS A 263 -28.98 18.72 0.71
C LYS A 263 -28.34 18.63 2.10
N GLY A 264 -27.33 19.47 2.32
CA GLY A 264 -26.61 19.58 3.61
C GLY A 264 -25.46 18.58 3.76
N TYR A 265 -25.24 17.72 2.77
CA TYR A 265 -24.14 16.76 2.76
C TYR A 265 -23.06 17.13 1.75
N GLY A 266 -21.84 16.76 2.03
CA GLY A 266 -20.71 16.82 1.11
C GLY A 266 -20.38 15.46 0.49
N ASP A 267 -19.45 15.47 -0.41
CA ASP A 267 -18.76 14.25 -0.88
C ASP A 267 -17.32 14.58 -1.29
N TRP A 268 -16.46 13.59 -1.34
CA TRP A 268 -15.18 13.65 -2.05
C TRP A 268 -15.31 12.89 -3.36
N LEU A 269 -15.89 13.59 -4.35
CA LEU A 269 -16.18 13.08 -5.68
C LEU A 269 -15.03 13.38 -6.63
N TRP A 270 -14.44 12.36 -7.23
CA TRP A 270 -13.50 12.47 -8.31
C TRP A 270 -14.00 11.78 -9.57
N GLY A 271 -14.03 12.50 -10.70
CA GLY A 271 -14.43 11.98 -12.00
C GLY A 271 -13.32 12.12 -13.03
N LYS A 272 -12.91 11.00 -13.66
CA LYS A 272 -11.96 11.01 -14.76
C LYS A 272 -12.58 10.40 -16.01
N ASP A 273 -12.41 11.10 -17.17
CA ASP A 273 -12.97 10.65 -18.45
C ASP A 273 -14.50 10.44 -18.40
N VAL A 274 -15.20 11.29 -17.65
CA VAL A 274 -16.66 11.23 -17.52
C VAL A 274 -17.32 11.97 -18.68
N ARG A 275 -18.41 11.38 -19.21
CA ARG A 275 -19.14 11.93 -20.34
C ARG A 275 -20.58 12.24 -19.96
N PHE A 276 -21.02 13.47 -20.19
CA PHE A 276 -22.36 13.98 -19.92
C PHE A 276 -23.06 14.37 -21.23
N GLU A 277 -24.19 13.72 -21.53
CA GLU A 277 -24.94 13.95 -22.76
C GLU A 277 -26.41 14.23 -22.43
N ASN A 278 -26.95 15.37 -22.88
CA ASN A 278 -28.35 15.75 -22.68
C ASN A 278 -28.76 15.79 -21.20
N ILE A 279 -27.98 16.45 -20.36
CA ILE A 279 -28.28 16.62 -18.94
C ILE A 279 -29.10 17.89 -18.73
N GLY A 280 -30.34 17.73 -18.29
CA GLY A 280 -31.32 18.81 -18.32
C GLY A 280 -31.08 19.94 -17.31
N LYS A 281 -30.52 19.65 -16.14
CA LYS A 281 -30.35 20.62 -15.05
C LYS A 281 -28.89 20.95 -14.76
N ALA A 282 -28.05 19.93 -14.46
CA ALA A 282 -26.64 20.09 -14.23
C ALA A 282 -25.91 18.73 -14.31
N ALA A 283 -24.66 18.74 -14.75
CA ALA A 283 -23.83 17.53 -14.69
C ALA A 283 -23.56 17.11 -13.23
N VAL A 284 -23.29 18.06 -12.35
CA VAL A 284 -23.17 17.83 -10.90
C VAL A 284 -23.91 18.91 -10.09
N VAL A 285 -24.64 18.48 -9.07
CA VAL A 285 -25.27 19.36 -8.06
C VAL A 285 -24.48 19.24 -6.78
N ILE A 286 -23.81 20.30 -6.39
CA ILE A 286 -22.95 20.41 -5.23
C ILE A 286 -23.75 20.94 -4.05
N SER A 287 -23.65 20.32 -2.88
CA SER A 287 -24.25 20.76 -1.64
C SER A 287 -23.19 20.91 -0.54
N ASN A 288 -23.59 21.46 0.62
CA ASN A 288 -22.72 21.77 1.76
C ASN A 288 -21.51 22.63 1.35
N GLU A 289 -21.80 23.75 0.73
CA GLU A 289 -20.81 24.70 0.21
C GLU A 289 -19.90 25.23 1.34
N ASN A 290 -18.61 25.42 1.02
CA ASN A 290 -17.59 25.88 1.96
C ASN A 290 -17.36 24.97 3.18
N ASN A 291 -17.61 23.69 3.02
CA ASN A 291 -17.26 22.67 3.98
C ASN A 291 -16.04 21.88 3.48
N VAL A 292 -15.14 21.52 4.39
CA VAL A 292 -13.89 20.79 4.03
C VAL A 292 -14.17 19.40 3.47
N TYR A 293 -15.30 18.79 3.84
CA TYR A 293 -15.71 17.48 3.29
C TYR A 293 -16.36 17.56 1.90
N THR A 294 -16.56 18.76 1.35
CA THR A 294 -17.05 18.95 -0.01
C THR A 294 -15.87 19.17 -0.94
N GLN A 295 -15.45 18.10 -1.60
CA GLN A 295 -14.27 18.04 -2.45
C GLN A 295 -14.67 17.43 -3.80
N ILE A 296 -14.91 18.28 -4.80
CA ILE A 296 -15.46 17.85 -6.09
C ILE A 296 -14.45 18.12 -7.19
N GLY A 297 -14.04 17.07 -7.89
CA GLY A 297 -13.08 17.16 -8.98
C GLY A 297 -13.49 16.37 -10.22
N PHE A 298 -13.20 16.93 -11.38
CA PHE A 298 -13.29 16.23 -12.67
C PHE A 298 -12.07 16.53 -13.52
N GLU A 299 -11.51 15.52 -14.14
CA GLU A 299 -10.44 15.63 -15.11
C GLU A 299 -10.87 14.99 -16.42
N ASN A 300 -10.64 15.72 -17.52
CA ASN A 300 -10.91 15.25 -18.87
C ASN A 300 -12.39 14.86 -19.12
N ALA A 301 -13.34 15.57 -18.51
CA ALA A 301 -14.75 15.32 -18.73
C ALA A 301 -15.21 15.92 -20.07
N LEU A 302 -16.22 15.29 -20.66
CA LEU A 302 -16.83 15.70 -21.94
C LEU A 302 -18.31 15.99 -21.72
N ALA A 303 -18.83 17.05 -22.32
CA ALA A 303 -20.24 17.38 -22.18
C ALA A 303 -20.84 17.83 -23.52
N SER A 304 -22.09 17.37 -23.81
CA SER A 304 -22.89 17.85 -24.94
C SER A 304 -24.34 17.94 -24.52
N GLY A 305 -25.06 18.97 -24.95
CA GLY A 305 -26.44 19.19 -24.51
C GLY A 305 -26.57 19.37 -23.01
N THR A 306 -25.49 19.82 -22.34
CA THR A 306 -25.39 19.99 -20.90
C THR A 306 -24.95 21.41 -20.58
N PRO A 307 -25.86 22.36 -20.56
CA PRO A 307 -25.50 23.79 -20.48
C PRO A 307 -24.93 24.21 -19.13
N VAL A 308 -25.26 23.50 -18.04
CA VAL A 308 -24.74 23.73 -16.71
C VAL A 308 -23.88 22.54 -16.29
N PHE A 309 -22.59 22.79 -16.12
CA PHE A 309 -21.68 21.75 -15.62
C PHE A 309 -21.85 21.53 -14.11
N ALA A 310 -21.79 22.59 -13.31
CA ALA A 310 -22.00 22.48 -11.88
C ALA A 310 -23.07 23.47 -11.40
N ARG A 311 -23.88 23.02 -10.47
CA ARG A 311 -24.87 23.84 -9.76
C ARG A 311 -24.68 23.70 -8.27
N PHE A 312 -24.57 24.81 -7.59
CA PHE A 312 -24.46 24.91 -6.14
C PHE A 312 -25.86 25.04 -5.54
N ARG A 313 -26.20 24.15 -4.64
CA ARG A 313 -27.56 24.01 -4.14
C ARG A 313 -27.97 25.15 -3.22
N GLU A 314 -27.12 25.54 -2.29
CA GLU A 314 -27.40 26.53 -1.28
C GLU A 314 -27.38 27.96 -1.84
N SER A 315 -26.34 28.32 -2.54
CA SER A 315 -26.18 29.67 -3.14
C SER A 315 -26.99 29.86 -4.43
N GLY A 316 -27.39 28.78 -5.08
CA GLY A 316 -27.99 28.82 -6.41
C GLY A 316 -27.02 29.16 -7.55
N ARG A 317 -25.73 29.35 -7.27
CA ARG A 317 -24.68 29.61 -8.24
C ARG A 317 -24.56 28.49 -9.25
N THR A 318 -24.23 28.82 -10.49
CA THR A 318 -24.00 27.86 -11.56
C THR A 318 -22.67 28.08 -12.25
N VAL A 319 -22.07 27.03 -12.75
CA VAL A 319 -20.92 27.03 -13.65
C VAL A 319 -21.38 26.50 -14.98
N ALA A 320 -21.46 27.36 -15.98
CA ALA A 320 -21.94 27.03 -17.31
C ALA A 320 -20.83 26.41 -18.17
N GLY A 321 -21.21 25.52 -19.09
CA GLY A 321 -20.34 25.10 -20.18
C GLY A 321 -20.09 26.20 -21.18
N PRO A 322 -18.93 26.25 -21.86
CA PRO A 322 -18.59 27.32 -22.81
C PRO A 322 -19.33 27.24 -24.15
N SER A 323 -19.98 26.11 -24.45
CA SER A 323 -20.68 25.89 -25.73
C SER A 323 -21.62 24.67 -25.61
N ALA A 324 -22.33 24.37 -26.74
CA ALA A 324 -23.23 23.19 -26.76
C ALA A 324 -22.51 21.85 -26.57
N SER A 325 -21.28 21.73 -27.04
CA SER A 325 -20.37 20.61 -26.78
C SER A 325 -19.03 21.15 -26.32
N TYR A 326 -18.48 20.56 -25.27
CA TYR A 326 -17.24 21.06 -24.69
C TYR A 326 -16.49 19.96 -23.92
N LYS A 327 -15.19 20.21 -23.76
CA LYS A 327 -14.29 19.43 -22.90
C LYS A 327 -14.00 20.24 -21.63
N VAL A 328 -14.09 19.60 -20.49
CA VAL A 328 -13.61 20.09 -19.20
C VAL A 328 -12.28 19.42 -18.91
N SER A 329 -11.17 20.12 -19.14
CA SER A 329 -9.83 19.62 -18.84
C SER A 329 -9.65 19.45 -17.35
N ALA A 330 -10.18 20.39 -16.56
CA ALA A 330 -10.22 20.33 -15.11
C ALA A 330 -11.41 21.08 -14.54
N PHE A 331 -12.10 20.47 -13.61
CA PHE A 331 -13.03 21.14 -12.70
C PHE A 331 -12.67 20.75 -11.29
N ASN A 332 -12.53 21.72 -10.39
CA ASN A 332 -12.31 21.45 -8.99
C ASN A 332 -13.07 22.46 -8.13
N TYR A 333 -13.71 21.96 -7.09
CA TYR A 333 -14.34 22.76 -6.06
C TYR A 333 -14.02 22.21 -4.67
N GLY A 334 -13.68 23.11 -3.75
CA GLY A 334 -13.43 22.83 -2.36
C GLY A 334 -12.25 23.62 -1.81
N LEU A 335 -11.70 23.17 -0.69
CA LEU A 335 -10.54 23.81 -0.08
C LEU A 335 -9.30 23.58 -0.94
N ALA A 336 -8.76 24.64 -1.52
CA ALA A 336 -7.57 24.61 -2.34
C ALA A 336 -6.35 25.09 -1.58
N VAL A 337 -5.36 24.24 -1.42
CA VAL A 337 -4.06 24.57 -0.83
C VAL A 337 -3.16 25.10 -1.94
N PRO A 338 -2.71 26.35 -1.90
CA PRO A 338 -2.00 26.96 -3.04
C PRO A 338 -0.56 26.45 -3.20
N ALA A 339 0.09 26.01 -2.12
CA ALA A 339 1.43 25.45 -2.09
C ALA A 339 1.71 24.83 -0.72
N LEU A 340 2.75 24.02 -0.63
CA LEU A 340 3.28 23.54 0.65
C LEU A 340 3.57 24.71 1.59
N GLY A 341 3.24 24.56 2.87
CA GLY A 341 3.42 25.59 3.89
C GLY A 341 2.41 26.76 3.82
N ARG A 342 1.38 26.65 2.99
CA ARG A 342 0.33 27.67 2.84
C ARG A 342 -1.02 27.11 3.27
N MET A 343 -1.86 27.97 3.85
CA MET A 343 -3.24 27.65 4.21
C MET A 343 -4.15 27.65 2.98
N GLY A 344 -5.11 26.75 2.99
CA GLY A 344 -6.10 26.63 1.92
C GLY A 344 -7.17 27.70 1.91
N THR A 345 -7.78 27.91 0.76
CA THR A 345 -8.98 28.75 0.58
C THR A 345 -9.97 28.04 -0.35
N TYR A 346 -11.26 28.24 -0.12
CA TYR A 346 -12.28 27.66 -1.01
C TYR A 346 -12.22 28.29 -2.38
N LYS A 347 -12.15 27.44 -3.39
CA LYS A 347 -12.08 27.86 -4.79
C LYS A 347 -12.96 27.00 -5.69
N THR A 348 -13.39 27.59 -6.79
CA THR A 348 -13.92 26.90 -7.94
C THR A 348 -12.96 27.15 -9.09
N VAL A 349 -12.44 26.09 -9.66
CA VAL A 349 -11.56 26.12 -10.84
C VAL A 349 -12.27 25.37 -11.95
N MET A 350 -12.37 25.99 -13.13
CA MET A 350 -12.85 25.32 -14.34
C MET A 350 -11.99 25.73 -15.51
N ASP A 351 -11.34 24.73 -16.10
CA ASP A 351 -10.66 24.84 -17.39
C ASP A 351 -11.47 24.04 -18.40
N ALA A 352 -12.13 24.74 -19.32
CA ALA A 352 -12.99 24.11 -20.31
C ALA A 352 -12.87 24.80 -21.67
N SER A 353 -12.96 24.00 -22.72
CA SER A 353 -12.86 24.46 -24.11
C SER A 353 -14.01 23.94 -24.98
N PRO A 354 -14.49 24.76 -25.94
CA PRO A 354 -15.49 24.33 -26.92
C PRO A 354 -15.00 23.15 -27.77
N LEU A 355 -15.95 22.28 -28.14
CA LEU A 355 -15.72 21.20 -29.11
C LEU A 355 -16.76 21.33 -30.23
N PRO A 356 -16.40 20.97 -31.48
CA PRO A 356 -17.38 20.89 -32.57
C PRO A 356 -18.35 19.74 -32.41
N ALA A 357 -17.89 18.62 -31.83
CA ALA A 357 -18.64 17.43 -31.47
C ALA A 357 -17.87 16.64 -30.44
N LEU A 358 -18.54 15.73 -29.71
CA LEU A 358 -17.85 14.83 -28.81
C LEU A 358 -17.05 13.79 -29.59
N PRO A 359 -15.83 13.44 -29.16
CA PRO A 359 -15.06 12.33 -29.72
C PRO A 359 -15.78 11.01 -29.48
N GLU A 360 -15.33 9.94 -30.15
CA GLU A 360 -15.77 8.58 -29.84
C GLU A 360 -15.54 8.22 -28.36
N ARG A 361 -16.31 7.23 -27.88
CA ARG A 361 -16.11 6.72 -26.52
C ARG A 361 -14.78 6.04 -26.42
N ARG A 362 -14.16 6.17 -25.26
CA ARG A 362 -12.93 5.45 -24.97
C ARG A 362 -13.18 3.95 -24.85
N ALA A 363 -12.13 3.18 -25.11
CA ALA A 363 -12.09 1.77 -24.74
C ALA A 363 -12.26 1.60 -23.22
N PRO A 364 -12.72 0.42 -22.75
CA PRO A 364 -12.76 0.14 -21.32
C PRO A 364 -11.41 0.38 -20.63
N ALA A 365 -11.46 0.94 -19.43
CA ALA A 365 -10.26 1.20 -18.61
C ALA A 365 -9.66 -0.10 -18.06
N ILE A 366 -10.52 -1.09 -17.82
CA ILE A 366 -10.10 -2.42 -17.38
C ILE A 366 -10.09 -3.38 -18.57
N ARG A 367 -8.97 -4.04 -18.77
CA ARG A 367 -8.80 -5.04 -19.83
C ARG A 367 -9.64 -6.28 -19.53
N ALA A 368 -10.37 -6.79 -20.53
CA ALA A 368 -11.13 -8.01 -20.39
C ALA A 368 -10.24 -9.25 -20.22
N LEU A 369 -10.69 -10.19 -19.38
CA LEU A 369 -10.05 -11.50 -19.28
C LEU A 369 -10.28 -12.31 -20.58
N PRO A 370 -9.37 -13.23 -20.92
CA PRO A 370 -9.57 -14.17 -22.01
C PRO A 370 -10.85 -15.01 -21.81
N PRO A 371 -11.50 -15.48 -22.90
CA PRO A 371 -12.69 -16.30 -22.77
C PRO A 371 -12.42 -17.60 -22.02
N THR A 372 -13.42 -18.09 -21.27
CA THR A 372 -13.29 -19.28 -20.40
C THR A 372 -12.88 -20.55 -21.15
N SER A 373 -13.09 -20.60 -22.46
CA SER A 373 -12.64 -21.72 -23.33
C SER A 373 -11.11 -21.82 -23.44
N GLU A 374 -10.37 -20.75 -23.14
CA GLU A 374 -8.90 -20.75 -23.14
C GLU A 374 -8.31 -21.13 -21.78
N TRP A 375 -9.11 -21.24 -20.72
CA TRP A 375 -8.65 -21.43 -19.35
C TRP A 375 -8.16 -22.85 -19.11
N ARG A 376 -6.85 -23.05 -19.10
CA ARG A 376 -6.25 -24.34 -18.75
C ARG A 376 -6.31 -24.55 -17.24
N ASN A 377 -7.06 -25.53 -16.78
CA ASN A 377 -7.11 -25.88 -15.36
C ASN A 377 -5.76 -26.48 -14.92
N VAL A 378 -5.13 -25.83 -13.95
CA VAL A 378 -3.78 -26.20 -13.45
C VAL A 378 -3.71 -27.64 -12.91
N ARG A 379 -4.83 -28.20 -12.45
CA ARG A 379 -4.88 -29.60 -11.96
C ARG A 379 -4.65 -30.62 -13.07
N LEU A 380 -4.91 -30.25 -14.32
CA LEU A 380 -4.63 -31.12 -15.47
C LEU A 380 -3.12 -31.25 -15.76
N ASP A 381 -2.31 -30.35 -15.21
CA ASP A 381 -0.85 -30.38 -15.26
C ASP A 381 -0.23 -30.96 -13.99
N GLY A 382 -1.07 -31.47 -13.08
CA GLY A 382 -0.65 -32.23 -11.90
C GLY A 382 -0.73 -31.50 -10.57
N ALA A 383 -1.01 -30.18 -10.55
CA ALA A 383 -1.18 -29.44 -9.31
C ALA A 383 -2.34 -29.98 -8.47
N LYS A 384 -2.18 -30.06 -7.16
CA LYS A 384 -3.16 -30.63 -6.23
C LYS A 384 -3.99 -29.56 -5.54
N GLY A 385 -3.37 -28.49 -5.07
CA GLY A 385 -4.03 -27.45 -4.28
C GLY A 385 -4.62 -27.98 -2.97
N ASP A 386 -3.94 -28.92 -2.32
CA ASP A 386 -4.38 -29.68 -1.15
C ASP A 386 -3.74 -29.19 0.17
N ASP A 387 -3.05 -28.05 0.14
CA ASP A 387 -2.32 -27.45 1.29
C ASP A 387 -1.14 -28.31 1.81
N ARG A 388 -0.64 -29.26 1.04
CA ARG A 388 0.41 -30.20 1.44
C ARG A 388 1.41 -30.50 0.35
N THR A 389 0.91 -30.82 -0.84
CA THR A 389 1.75 -31.17 -1.99
C THR A 389 2.48 -29.94 -2.49
N ASP A 390 3.78 -30.02 -2.71
CA ASP A 390 4.52 -28.97 -3.39
C ASP A 390 4.12 -28.95 -4.87
N ASP A 391 3.35 -27.96 -5.23
CA ASP A 391 2.79 -27.77 -6.58
C ASP A 391 3.71 -26.93 -7.49
N THR A 392 4.90 -26.51 -7.02
CA THR A 392 5.80 -25.59 -7.73
C THR A 392 6.07 -26.05 -9.17
N ALA A 393 6.50 -27.30 -9.33
CA ALA A 393 6.86 -27.81 -10.66
C ALA A 393 5.65 -27.96 -11.58
N ALA A 394 4.52 -28.42 -11.04
CA ALA A 394 3.27 -28.61 -11.81
C ALA A 394 2.71 -27.26 -12.28
N ILE A 395 2.68 -26.27 -11.39
CA ILE A 395 2.22 -24.92 -11.74
C ILE A 395 3.17 -24.26 -12.76
N GLN A 396 4.49 -24.37 -12.54
CA GLN A 396 5.47 -23.82 -13.48
C GLN A 396 5.37 -24.47 -14.86
N GLN A 397 5.09 -25.78 -14.92
CA GLN A 397 4.84 -26.50 -16.17
C GLN A 397 3.58 -25.97 -16.87
N ALA A 398 2.48 -25.77 -16.12
CA ALA A 398 1.24 -25.21 -16.65
C ALA A 398 1.48 -23.80 -17.25
N ILE A 399 2.19 -22.94 -16.53
CA ILE A 399 2.55 -21.57 -16.97
C ILE A 399 3.42 -21.62 -18.22
N SER A 400 4.41 -22.51 -18.27
CA SER A 400 5.31 -22.62 -19.41
C SER A 400 4.63 -23.13 -20.68
N GLY A 401 3.65 -24.02 -20.50
CA GLY A 401 2.93 -24.66 -21.61
C GLY A 401 1.67 -23.93 -22.11
N ASN A 402 1.10 -23.06 -21.30
CA ASN A 402 -0.18 -22.42 -21.61
C ASN A 402 -0.14 -20.91 -21.34
N ARG A 403 -0.80 -20.14 -22.21
CA ARG A 403 -0.91 -18.69 -22.00
C ARG A 403 -1.87 -18.40 -20.82
N VAL A 404 -2.99 -19.08 -20.72
CA VAL A 404 -4.02 -18.85 -19.71
C VAL A 404 -4.11 -20.06 -18.78
N VAL A 405 -3.82 -19.85 -17.50
CA VAL A 405 -3.87 -20.88 -16.46
C VAL A 405 -4.95 -20.52 -15.44
N TYR A 406 -5.91 -21.41 -15.26
CA TYR A 406 -6.97 -21.29 -14.28
C TYR A 406 -6.66 -22.11 -13.03
N PHE A 407 -6.83 -21.51 -11.89
CA PHE A 407 -6.69 -22.10 -10.59
C PHE A 407 -8.07 -22.32 -9.96
N PRO A 408 -8.61 -23.54 -9.92
CA PRO A 408 -9.78 -23.86 -9.12
C PRO A 408 -9.52 -23.60 -7.63
N ALA A 409 -10.59 -23.45 -6.84
CA ALA A 409 -10.48 -23.29 -5.41
C ALA A 409 -9.56 -24.38 -4.78
N GLY A 410 -8.55 -23.93 -4.07
CA GLY A 410 -7.51 -24.78 -3.51
C GLY A 410 -6.38 -23.98 -2.88
N ARG A 411 -5.56 -24.67 -2.09
CA ARG A 411 -4.39 -24.08 -1.42
C ARG A 411 -3.14 -24.73 -2.02
N TYR A 412 -2.49 -24.02 -2.93
CA TYR A 412 -1.35 -24.49 -3.72
C TYR A 412 -0.05 -24.14 -3.03
N VAL A 413 0.64 -25.13 -2.49
CA VAL A 413 1.93 -24.93 -1.84
C VAL A 413 3.02 -24.76 -2.89
N VAL A 414 3.83 -23.70 -2.75
CA VAL A 414 4.91 -23.37 -3.66
C VAL A 414 6.17 -23.05 -2.86
N THR A 415 7.29 -23.67 -3.20
CA THR A 415 8.56 -23.56 -2.46
C THR A 415 9.65 -22.83 -3.24
N ASP A 416 9.37 -22.42 -4.46
CA ASP A 416 10.27 -21.61 -5.29
C ASP A 416 9.47 -20.60 -6.14
N THR A 417 10.15 -19.68 -6.78
CA THR A 417 9.54 -18.62 -7.61
C THR A 417 8.80 -19.20 -8.82
N LEU A 418 7.54 -18.81 -8.98
CA LEU A 418 6.79 -19.02 -10.22
C LEU A 418 7.10 -17.89 -11.21
N LYS A 419 7.70 -18.24 -12.34
CA LYS A 419 8.11 -17.28 -13.37
C LYS A 419 7.08 -17.23 -14.49
N LEU A 420 6.52 -16.05 -14.70
CA LEU A 420 5.56 -15.81 -15.77
C LEU A 420 6.24 -15.49 -17.08
N ARG A 421 5.63 -15.91 -18.18
CA ARG A 421 5.96 -15.46 -19.54
C ARG A 421 5.42 -14.03 -19.73
N PRO A 422 5.91 -13.28 -20.74
CA PRO A 422 5.42 -11.92 -21.02
C PRO A 422 3.91 -11.82 -21.27
N ASP A 423 3.28 -12.89 -21.75
CA ASP A 423 1.86 -12.98 -22.09
C ASP A 423 1.03 -13.86 -21.13
N SER A 424 1.59 -14.26 -20.00
CA SER A 424 0.93 -15.16 -19.04
C SER A 424 -0.31 -14.53 -18.44
N VAL A 425 -1.35 -15.34 -18.31
CA VAL A 425 -2.60 -14.99 -17.65
C VAL A 425 -2.90 -16.02 -16.57
N LEU A 426 -2.87 -15.62 -15.30
CA LEU A 426 -3.26 -16.44 -14.16
C LEU A 426 -4.64 -15.98 -13.68
N ILE A 427 -5.59 -16.90 -13.58
CA ILE A 427 -6.97 -16.59 -13.21
C ILE A 427 -7.46 -17.51 -12.10
N ALA A 428 -8.13 -16.92 -11.11
CA ALA A 428 -9.00 -17.61 -10.18
C ALA A 428 -10.30 -16.81 -10.00
N LEU A 429 -11.28 -17.39 -9.35
CA LEU A 429 -12.57 -16.73 -9.13
C LEU A 429 -12.75 -16.16 -7.72
N HIS A 430 -11.84 -16.51 -6.79
CA HIS A 430 -12.01 -16.12 -5.39
C HIS A 430 -10.68 -16.14 -4.62
N PRO A 431 -10.10 -15.00 -4.28
CA PRO A 431 -8.74 -14.93 -3.71
C PRO A 431 -8.61 -15.55 -2.31
N ASN A 432 -9.70 -15.67 -1.57
CA ASN A 432 -9.66 -16.35 -0.27
C ASN A 432 -9.75 -17.87 -0.39
N LEU A 433 -10.45 -18.37 -1.39
CA LEU A 433 -10.59 -19.80 -1.65
C LEU A 433 -9.47 -20.38 -2.51
N THR A 434 -8.80 -19.54 -3.27
CA THR A 434 -7.72 -19.93 -4.19
C THR A 434 -6.43 -19.20 -3.81
N GLN A 435 -5.56 -19.91 -3.11
CA GLN A 435 -4.34 -19.30 -2.56
C GLN A 435 -3.09 -20.04 -3.07
N ILE A 436 -2.07 -19.27 -3.49
CA ILE A 436 -0.71 -19.75 -3.69
C ILE A 436 0.06 -19.44 -2.42
N ILE A 437 0.63 -20.45 -1.78
CA ILE A 437 1.14 -20.38 -0.42
C ILE A 437 2.62 -20.76 -0.37
N LEU A 438 3.42 -19.88 0.18
CA LEU A 438 4.80 -20.15 0.56
C LEU A 438 4.85 -20.59 2.03
N PRO A 439 5.25 -21.83 2.33
CA PRO A 439 5.39 -22.27 3.71
C PRO A 439 6.42 -21.46 4.49
N ASP A 440 6.18 -21.30 5.79
CA ASP A 440 7.13 -20.68 6.70
C ASP A 440 8.48 -21.40 6.69
N GLY A 441 9.55 -20.64 6.74
CA GLY A 441 10.90 -21.18 6.80
C GLY A 441 11.38 -21.84 5.50
N THR A 442 10.76 -21.55 4.36
CA THR A 442 11.20 -22.11 3.07
C THR A 442 12.66 -21.70 2.77
N PRO A 443 13.61 -22.65 2.65
CA PRO A 443 15.05 -22.33 2.62
C PRO A 443 15.46 -21.32 1.56
N ALA A 444 14.84 -21.38 0.38
CA ALA A 444 15.14 -20.48 -0.73
C ALA A 444 14.79 -19.01 -0.45
N PHE A 445 13.95 -18.75 0.54
CA PHE A 445 13.47 -17.41 0.91
C PHE A 445 14.05 -16.92 2.24
N GLN A 446 15.04 -17.61 2.77
CA GLN A 446 15.69 -17.28 4.05
C GLN A 446 16.97 -16.49 3.85
N GLY A 447 17.43 -15.86 4.94
CA GLY A 447 18.71 -15.17 5.03
C GLY A 447 18.72 -13.77 4.44
N VAL A 448 19.90 -13.17 4.36
CA VAL A 448 20.16 -11.89 3.72
C VAL A 448 20.37 -12.11 2.22
N GLY A 449 19.76 -11.28 1.40
CA GLY A 449 19.92 -11.35 -0.05
C GLY A 449 18.91 -10.50 -0.79
N THR A 450 18.97 -10.58 -2.12
CA THR A 450 17.98 -9.93 -3.00
C THR A 450 16.57 -10.43 -2.68
N PRO A 451 15.54 -9.61 -2.93
CA PRO A 451 14.17 -10.09 -2.83
C PRO A 451 13.97 -11.31 -3.72
N LYS A 452 13.17 -12.24 -3.23
CA LYS A 452 12.78 -13.45 -3.96
C LYS A 452 11.26 -13.49 -4.04
N ALA A 453 10.77 -13.49 -5.28
CA ALA A 453 9.34 -13.43 -5.51
C ALA A 453 8.67 -14.80 -5.38
N LEU A 454 7.46 -14.85 -4.82
CA LEU A 454 6.58 -16.01 -4.95
C LEU A 454 6.09 -16.12 -6.40
N VAL A 455 5.65 -14.98 -6.98
CA VAL A 455 5.29 -14.86 -8.40
C VAL A 455 6.08 -13.71 -9.01
N GLU A 456 6.75 -13.96 -10.13
CA GLU A 456 7.58 -12.98 -10.83
C GLU A 456 7.17 -12.88 -12.31
N THR A 457 6.90 -11.66 -12.79
CA THR A 457 6.64 -11.44 -14.22
C THR A 457 7.92 -11.30 -15.02
N ALA A 458 7.85 -11.61 -16.31
CA ALA A 458 8.86 -11.16 -17.25
C ALA A 458 8.85 -9.62 -17.34
N ARG A 459 9.94 -9.04 -17.81
CA ARG A 459 10.00 -7.61 -18.11
C ARG A 459 9.20 -7.30 -19.38
N GLY A 460 8.36 -6.26 -19.32
CA GLY A 460 7.47 -5.90 -20.40
C GLY A 460 6.36 -6.93 -20.62
N GLY A 461 5.74 -6.90 -21.80
CA GLY A 461 4.61 -7.78 -22.08
C GLY A 461 3.30 -7.28 -21.50
N ASP A 462 2.33 -8.18 -21.47
CA ASP A 462 0.94 -7.86 -21.13
C ASP A 462 0.29 -8.90 -20.20
N ALA A 463 1.06 -9.37 -19.23
CA ALA A 463 0.63 -10.36 -18.25
C ALA A 463 -0.63 -9.93 -17.48
N ILE A 464 -1.43 -10.91 -17.06
CA ILE A 464 -2.60 -10.73 -16.20
C ILE A 464 -2.50 -11.66 -14.99
N VAL A 465 -2.80 -11.13 -13.80
CA VAL A 465 -3.05 -11.93 -12.58
C VAL A 465 -4.37 -11.46 -11.98
N SER A 466 -5.35 -12.35 -11.89
CA SER A 466 -6.71 -12.02 -11.45
C SER A 466 -7.29 -13.05 -10.49
N GLY A 467 -7.97 -12.60 -9.44
CA GLY A 467 -8.78 -13.42 -8.54
C GLY A 467 -7.99 -14.33 -7.59
N LEU A 468 -6.69 -14.15 -7.44
CA LEU A 468 -5.79 -15.00 -6.65
C LEU A 468 -5.46 -14.41 -5.27
N GLY A 469 -5.33 -15.29 -4.28
CA GLY A 469 -4.67 -15.00 -3.02
C GLY A 469 -3.19 -15.41 -3.07
N LEU A 470 -2.29 -14.52 -2.65
CA LEU A 470 -0.86 -14.78 -2.56
C LEU A 470 -0.43 -14.72 -1.09
N PHE A 471 0.10 -15.79 -0.56
CA PHE A 471 0.48 -15.88 0.84
C PHE A 471 1.97 -16.25 1.00
N THR A 472 2.76 -15.31 1.47
CA THR A 472 4.21 -15.48 1.65
C THR A 472 4.59 -16.07 2.99
N GLY A 473 3.61 -16.47 3.83
CA GLY A 473 3.88 -16.91 5.21
C GLY A 473 4.43 -15.76 6.06
N GLY A 474 4.86 -16.08 7.29
CA GLY A 474 5.43 -15.10 8.22
C GLY A 474 6.96 -15.15 8.30
N ILE A 475 7.56 -16.33 8.10
CA ILE A 475 8.98 -16.57 8.34
C ILE A 475 9.71 -16.80 7.01
N ASN A 476 9.68 -15.80 6.13
CA ASN A 476 10.34 -15.83 4.82
C ASN A 476 10.90 -14.44 4.51
N GLN A 477 12.04 -14.09 5.09
CA GLN A 477 12.63 -12.75 5.11
C GLN A 477 12.84 -12.13 3.74
N ARG A 478 13.16 -12.94 2.73
CA ARG A 478 13.43 -12.48 1.37
C ARG A 478 12.19 -12.43 0.48
N ALA A 479 11.01 -12.82 1.02
CA ALA A 479 9.82 -12.93 0.21
C ALA A 479 9.27 -11.57 -0.23
N THR A 480 8.86 -11.51 -1.48
CA THR A 480 7.85 -10.60 -2.01
C THR A 480 6.78 -11.44 -2.70
N ALA A 481 5.51 -11.13 -2.49
CA ALA A 481 4.46 -12.00 -3.02
C ALA A 481 4.34 -11.89 -4.54
N LEU A 482 4.36 -10.67 -5.07
CA LEU A 482 4.31 -10.43 -6.51
C LEU A 482 5.36 -9.38 -6.91
N LEU A 483 6.37 -9.80 -7.67
CA LEU A 483 7.33 -8.89 -8.29
C LEU A 483 6.87 -8.61 -9.73
N TRP A 484 6.43 -7.37 -9.96
CA TRP A 484 5.77 -6.97 -11.19
C TRP A 484 6.67 -6.11 -12.05
N MET A 485 7.04 -6.63 -13.23
CA MET A 485 7.86 -5.95 -14.22
C MET A 485 7.17 -5.89 -15.59
N ALA A 486 5.88 -6.26 -15.64
CA ALA A 486 5.09 -6.28 -16.88
C ALA A 486 4.76 -4.86 -17.36
N GLY A 487 4.50 -4.70 -18.66
CA GLY A 487 4.34 -3.40 -19.32
C GLY A 487 2.97 -2.73 -19.08
N GLU A 488 2.74 -1.61 -19.77
CA GLU A 488 1.55 -0.75 -19.57
C GLU A 488 0.21 -1.41 -19.88
N ASN A 489 0.18 -2.45 -20.73
CA ASN A 489 -1.04 -3.18 -21.05
C ASN A 489 -1.32 -4.38 -20.14
N SER A 490 -0.61 -4.51 -19.07
CA SER A 490 -0.76 -5.59 -18.09
C SER A 490 -1.84 -5.28 -17.05
N LEU A 491 -2.29 -6.30 -16.32
CA LEU A 491 -3.38 -6.17 -15.34
C LEU A 491 -3.15 -7.02 -14.10
N VAL A 492 -3.30 -6.40 -12.94
CA VAL A 492 -3.48 -7.08 -11.65
C VAL A 492 -4.89 -6.72 -11.15
N ASP A 493 -5.76 -7.71 -11.01
CA ASP A 493 -7.16 -7.49 -10.70
C ASP A 493 -7.68 -8.47 -9.65
N ASP A 494 -8.40 -7.96 -8.64
CA ASP A 494 -9.00 -8.78 -7.59
C ASP A 494 -7.97 -9.70 -6.88
N VAL A 495 -6.76 -9.21 -6.65
CA VAL A 495 -5.69 -9.98 -5.97
C VAL A 495 -5.60 -9.57 -4.51
N LYS A 496 -5.58 -10.56 -3.63
CA LYS A 496 -5.32 -10.37 -2.21
C LYS A 496 -3.94 -10.89 -1.81
N PHE A 497 -3.21 -10.04 -1.11
CA PHE A 497 -1.96 -10.42 -0.45
C PHE A 497 -2.27 -10.86 0.98
N GLN A 498 -2.22 -12.17 1.20
CA GLN A 498 -2.62 -12.81 2.45
C GLN A 498 -1.57 -12.57 3.56
N GLY A 499 -1.97 -12.70 4.81
CA GLY A 499 -1.06 -12.61 5.95
C GLY A 499 -1.56 -11.72 7.09
N GLY A 500 -2.74 -11.16 6.95
CA GLY A 500 -3.39 -10.29 7.94
C GLY A 500 -4.88 -10.46 7.94
N HIS A 501 -5.55 -9.36 8.13
CA HIS A 501 -7.00 -9.27 8.23
C HIS A 501 -7.72 -10.00 7.08
N GLY A 502 -8.78 -10.73 7.40
CA GLY A 502 -9.57 -11.47 6.39
C GLY A 502 -8.85 -12.66 5.74
N THR A 503 -7.72 -13.13 6.24
CA THR A 503 -7.04 -14.34 5.75
C THR A 503 -7.62 -15.59 6.41
N ASP A 504 -7.97 -16.61 5.63
CA ASP A 504 -8.37 -17.91 6.15
C ASP A 504 -7.29 -18.97 5.88
N LEU A 505 -7.01 -19.75 6.91
CA LEU A 505 -6.16 -20.94 6.86
C LEU A 505 -6.95 -22.18 6.40
N ALA A 506 -6.27 -23.32 6.31
CA ALA A 506 -6.91 -24.59 6.05
C ALA A 506 -8.10 -24.86 7.00
N GLY A 507 -9.18 -25.38 6.46
CA GLY A 507 -10.41 -25.66 7.21
C GLY A 507 -11.25 -24.41 7.55
N GLY A 508 -10.97 -23.26 6.90
CA GLY A 508 -11.74 -22.03 7.10
C GLY A 508 -11.47 -21.33 8.44
N LYS A 509 -10.40 -21.72 9.14
CA LYS A 509 -9.99 -21.04 10.37
C LYS A 509 -9.46 -19.66 10.03
N ARG A 510 -10.08 -18.61 10.60
CA ARG A 510 -9.60 -17.23 10.42
C ARG A 510 -8.20 -17.06 10.98
N PHE A 511 -7.29 -16.59 10.16
CA PHE A 511 -5.97 -16.14 10.56
C PHE A 511 -6.01 -14.64 10.80
N ASN A 512 -5.78 -14.26 12.03
CA ASN A 512 -5.77 -12.85 12.41
C ASN A 512 -4.54 -12.60 13.27
N PRO A 513 -3.41 -12.22 12.67
CA PRO A 513 -2.17 -12.00 13.37
C PRO A 513 -2.12 -10.65 14.10
N TYR A 514 -3.25 -10.04 14.46
CA TYR A 514 -3.30 -8.86 15.31
C TYR A 514 -2.58 -9.13 16.63
N ASN A 515 -1.29 -9.10 16.54
CA ASN A 515 -0.42 -9.49 17.61
C ASN A 515 0.53 -8.36 17.93
N ALA A 516 0.16 -7.55 18.90
CA ALA A 516 1.02 -6.48 19.42
C ALA A 516 2.42 -6.98 19.85
N THR A 517 2.60 -8.29 19.98
CA THR A 517 3.89 -8.91 20.28
C THR A 517 4.76 -9.14 19.05
N ALA A 518 4.20 -9.11 17.85
CA ALA A 518 4.97 -9.38 16.63
C ALA A 518 6.11 -8.40 16.40
N THR A 519 5.91 -7.11 16.65
CA THR A 519 6.98 -6.10 16.59
C THR A 519 8.05 -6.28 17.65
N GLY A 520 7.77 -7.01 18.69
CA GLY A 520 8.67 -7.32 19.80
C GLY A 520 9.20 -8.77 19.78
N ASP A 521 8.91 -9.57 18.75
CA ASP A 521 9.39 -10.94 18.67
C ASP A 521 10.93 -10.97 18.68
N PRO A 522 11.56 -11.75 19.58
CA PRO A 522 13.02 -11.86 19.64
C PRO A 522 13.63 -12.47 18.37
N ASP A 523 12.87 -13.24 17.61
CA ASP A 523 13.31 -13.80 16.34
C ASP A 523 13.08 -12.79 15.21
N PRO A 524 14.15 -12.23 14.61
CA PRO A 524 14.00 -11.28 13.50
C PRO A 524 13.22 -11.84 12.30
N ALA A 525 13.22 -13.17 12.16
CA ALA A 525 12.49 -13.84 11.09
C ALA A 525 10.97 -13.82 11.29
N LYS A 526 10.50 -13.49 12.48
CA LYS A 526 9.08 -13.41 12.83
C LYS A 526 8.60 -11.97 12.99
N ARG A 527 9.46 -10.97 12.77
CA ARG A 527 9.04 -9.59 12.86
C ARG A 527 8.06 -9.24 11.74
N TRP A 528 7.13 -8.34 12.04
CA TRP A 528 6.10 -7.87 11.12
C TRP A 528 6.65 -7.28 9.82
N ASP A 529 7.75 -6.54 9.92
CA ASP A 529 8.40 -5.88 8.80
C ASP A 529 9.58 -6.67 8.20
N ALA A 530 9.58 -7.98 8.36
CA ALA A 530 10.72 -8.81 7.97
C ALA A 530 10.76 -9.15 6.48
N GLN A 531 9.66 -8.96 5.76
CA GLN A 531 9.54 -9.27 4.34
C GLN A 531 9.64 -8.02 3.47
N TYR A 532 10.03 -8.21 2.22
CA TYR A 532 9.95 -7.20 1.18
C TYR A 532 8.48 -6.85 0.85
N PRO A 533 8.22 -5.79 0.06
CA PRO A 533 6.85 -5.38 -0.25
C PRO A 533 5.99 -6.51 -0.81
N SER A 534 4.70 -6.54 -0.42
CA SER A 534 3.75 -7.57 -0.88
C SER A 534 3.58 -7.53 -2.40
N LEU A 535 3.20 -6.38 -2.95
CA LEU A 535 3.18 -6.10 -4.38
C LEU A 535 4.27 -5.10 -4.70
N TRP A 536 5.28 -5.53 -5.43
CA TRP A 536 6.40 -4.68 -5.82
C TRP A 536 6.45 -4.52 -7.34
N VAL A 537 6.07 -3.34 -7.81
CA VAL A 537 6.20 -2.93 -9.22
C VAL A 537 7.54 -2.27 -9.40
N THR A 538 8.36 -2.77 -10.32
CA THR A 538 9.74 -2.27 -10.49
C THR A 538 10.30 -2.54 -11.87
N ARG A 539 11.49 -2.04 -12.13
CA ARG A 539 12.29 -2.32 -13.35
C ARG A 539 11.52 -2.07 -14.65
N GLY A 540 10.77 -0.96 -14.69
CA GLY A 540 9.96 -0.60 -15.85
C GLY A 540 8.59 -1.26 -15.87
N GLY A 541 8.14 -1.82 -14.76
CA GLY A 541 6.77 -2.31 -14.60
C GLY A 541 5.74 -1.19 -14.61
N GLY A 542 4.53 -1.49 -15.07
CA GLY A 542 3.39 -0.58 -15.12
C GLY A 542 2.10 -1.35 -15.32
N GLY A 543 1.09 -0.71 -15.92
CA GLY A 543 -0.19 -1.32 -16.22
C GLY A 543 -1.32 -0.91 -15.28
N THR A 544 -2.36 -1.72 -15.23
CA THR A 544 -3.56 -1.46 -14.42
C THR A 544 -3.60 -2.35 -13.19
N PHE A 545 -3.89 -1.74 -12.04
CA PHE A 545 -4.01 -2.39 -10.74
C PHE A 545 -5.40 -2.07 -10.20
N ASN A 546 -6.27 -3.07 -10.10
CA ASN A 546 -7.68 -2.88 -9.79
C ASN A 546 -8.11 -3.79 -8.65
N ASN A 547 -8.89 -3.26 -7.70
CA ASN A 547 -9.44 -4.04 -6.59
C ASN A 547 -8.38 -4.86 -5.84
N ILE A 548 -7.31 -4.20 -5.40
CA ILE A 548 -6.21 -4.83 -4.67
C ILE A 548 -6.42 -4.68 -3.17
N TRP A 549 -6.22 -5.76 -2.42
CA TRP A 549 -6.19 -5.71 -0.97
C TRP A 549 -4.91 -6.35 -0.43
N THR A 550 -4.17 -5.59 0.35
CA THR A 550 -2.91 -6.05 0.94
C THR A 550 -2.86 -5.75 2.44
N PRO A 551 -3.34 -6.66 3.30
CA PRO A 551 -3.20 -6.58 4.74
C PRO A 551 -2.07 -7.47 5.28
N ASN A 552 -1.04 -7.73 4.50
CA ASN A 552 0.07 -8.60 4.90
C ASN A 552 0.97 -7.95 5.95
N THR A 553 0.72 -8.21 7.21
CA THR A 553 1.40 -7.62 8.36
C THR A 553 2.89 -7.99 8.49
N TYR A 554 3.38 -8.95 7.70
CA TYR A 554 4.79 -9.35 7.70
C TYR A 554 5.62 -8.56 6.70
N SER A 555 4.97 -7.80 5.83
CA SER A 555 5.62 -7.03 4.78
C SER A 555 5.94 -5.59 5.24
N GLN A 556 7.04 -5.05 4.75
CA GLN A 556 7.41 -3.66 5.02
C GLN A 556 6.46 -2.65 4.35
N ALA A 557 5.89 -3.02 3.20
CA ALA A 557 4.96 -2.19 2.45
C ALA A 557 3.91 -3.05 1.73
N GLY A 558 2.72 -2.51 1.54
CA GLY A 558 1.67 -3.17 0.79
C GLY A 558 1.87 -3.07 -0.70
N PHE A 559 1.91 -1.84 -1.19
CA PHE A 559 2.13 -1.51 -2.59
C PHE A 559 3.37 -0.64 -2.74
N TYR A 560 4.35 -1.15 -3.42
CA TYR A 560 5.61 -0.47 -3.63
C TYR A 560 5.89 -0.38 -5.12
N VAL A 561 6.06 0.83 -5.62
CA VAL A 561 6.42 1.09 -7.01
C VAL A 561 7.79 1.73 -7.02
N SER A 562 8.73 1.18 -7.80
CA SER A 562 10.07 1.75 -7.91
C SER A 562 10.64 1.64 -9.31
N ASP A 563 11.56 2.55 -9.63
CA ASP A 563 12.38 2.47 -10.84
C ASP A 563 11.59 2.25 -12.13
N THR A 564 10.53 3.05 -12.32
CA THR A 564 9.68 2.95 -13.52
C THR A 564 9.14 4.29 -13.99
N GLU A 565 9.09 4.45 -15.30
CA GLU A 565 8.40 5.54 -15.99
C GLU A 565 7.25 5.01 -16.88
N THR A 566 7.06 3.69 -16.90
CA THR A 566 5.92 3.06 -17.58
C THR A 566 4.64 3.49 -16.90
N PRO A 567 3.62 3.95 -17.65
CA PRO A 567 2.35 4.37 -17.08
C PRO A 567 1.73 3.30 -16.19
N GLY A 568 1.24 3.74 -15.04
CA GLY A 568 0.53 2.88 -14.09
C GLY A 568 -0.75 3.52 -13.60
N HIS A 569 -1.80 2.71 -13.51
CA HIS A 569 -3.14 3.10 -13.13
C HIS A 569 -3.61 2.24 -11.95
N LEU A 570 -3.76 2.86 -10.79
CA LEU A 570 -4.34 2.20 -9.63
C LEU A 570 -5.80 2.62 -9.49
N TYR A 571 -6.71 1.66 -9.52
CA TYR A 571 -8.14 1.85 -9.31
C TYR A 571 -8.60 1.03 -8.12
N GLN A 572 -8.96 1.69 -7.03
CA GLN A 572 -9.40 1.06 -5.79
C GLN A 572 -8.38 0.08 -5.21
N MET A 573 -7.76 0.48 -4.13
CA MET A 573 -6.86 -0.36 -3.34
C MET A 573 -7.11 -0.14 -1.86
N SER A 574 -6.97 -1.20 -1.09
CA SER A 574 -6.82 -1.13 0.35
C SER A 574 -5.45 -1.70 0.76
N ALA A 575 -4.59 -0.85 1.31
CA ALA A 575 -3.29 -1.24 1.87
C ALA A 575 -3.33 -1.02 3.38
N GLU A 576 -3.06 -2.07 4.15
CA GLU A 576 -3.36 -2.10 5.57
C GLU A 576 -2.28 -2.82 6.38
N HIS A 577 -1.94 -2.27 7.53
CA HIS A 577 -1.18 -2.95 8.60
C HIS A 577 0.28 -3.28 8.26
N HIS A 578 0.91 -2.58 7.34
CA HIS A 578 2.31 -2.82 6.99
C HIS A 578 3.28 -2.16 7.98
N GLY A 579 4.48 -2.70 8.06
CA GLY A 579 5.43 -2.29 9.09
C GLY A 579 5.97 -0.88 8.96
N ARG A 580 6.03 -0.32 7.73
CA ARG A 580 6.68 0.97 7.47
C ARG A 580 5.88 1.94 6.65
N VAL A 581 5.28 1.48 5.59
CA VAL A 581 4.51 2.32 4.67
C VAL A 581 3.44 1.47 4.00
N GLU A 582 2.27 2.03 3.85
CA GLU A 582 1.21 1.32 3.16
C GLU A 582 1.41 1.36 1.64
N ILE A 583 1.64 2.54 1.09
CA ILE A 583 1.88 2.77 -0.34
C ILE A 583 3.14 3.62 -0.53
N ALA A 584 4.09 3.16 -1.33
CA ALA A 584 5.31 3.91 -1.64
C ALA A 584 5.59 4.01 -3.14
N LEU A 585 6.00 5.19 -3.58
CA LEU A 585 6.52 5.47 -4.92
C LEU A 585 7.97 5.96 -4.79
N ASN A 586 8.90 5.32 -5.50
CA ASN A 586 10.31 5.66 -5.41
C ASN A 586 10.95 5.67 -6.81
N ARG A 587 11.37 6.83 -7.30
CA ARG A 587 11.87 7.02 -8.68
C ARG A 587 10.83 6.58 -9.73
N VAL A 588 9.62 7.14 -9.61
CA VAL A 588 8.45 6.81 -10.44
C VAL A 588 7.99 8.02 -11.23
N ALA A 589 7.53 7.80 -12.45
CA ALA A 589 6.88 8.83 -13.25
C ALA A 589 5.65 8.28 -14.00
N ASN A 590 4.72 9.18 -14.35
CA ASN A 590 3.52 8.89 -15.15
C ASN A 590 2.53 7.92 -14.46
N TRP A 591 2.30 8.10 -13.17
CA TRP A 591 1.40 7.25 -12.40
C TRP A 591 0.18 8.00 -11.89
N GLU A 592 -0.94 7.27 -11.80
CA GLU A 592 -2.15 7.75 -11.13
C GLU A 592 -2.66 6.75 -10.11
N LEU A 593 -2.95 7.25 -8.91
CA LEU A 593 -3.54 6.51 -7.82
C LEU A 593 -4.95 7.06 -7.60
N LEU A 594 -5.98 6.30 -8.00
CA LEU A 594 -7.38 6.71 -7.89
C LEU A 594 -8.09 5.84 -6.85
N ALA A 595 -8.65 6.47 -5.83
CA ALA A 595 -9.26 5.83 -4.67
C ALA A 595 -8.33 4.88 -3.88
N PRO A 596 -7.07 5.26 -3.60
CA PRO A 596 -6.27 4.49 -2.66
C PRO A 596 -6.79 4.71 -1.24
N GLN A 597 -6.98 3.63 -0.50
CA GLN A 597 -7.29 3.64 0.91
C GLN A 597 -6.14 3.00 1.68
N THR A 598 -5.81 3.57 2.83
CA THR A 598 -4.85 2.98 3.76
C THR A 598 -5.43 2.86 5.15
N GLU A 599 -4.94 1.88 5.91
CA GLU A 599 -5.34 1.67 7.29
C GLU A 599 -4.15 1.25 8.13
N GLU A 600 -3.77 2.08 9.10
CA GLU A 600 -2.74 1.73 10.07
C GLU A 600 -3.35 1.46 11.44
N GLU A 601 -2.86 0.43 12.10
CA GLU A 601 -3.27 0.08 13.44
C GLU A 601 -2.16 0.25 14.49
N GLY A 602 -2.55 0.54 15.72
CA GLY A 602 -1.61 0.82 16.80
C GLY A 602 -0.70 -0.34 17.20
N GLY A 603 -1.10 -1.57 16.90
CA GLY A 603 -0.33 -2.78 17.18
C GLY A 603 0.64 -3.16 16.08
N GLU A 604 0.19 -3.15 14.84
CA GLU A 604 0.89 -3.69 13.69
C GLU A 604 1.66 -2.64 12.91
N SER A 605 1.03 -1.57 12.57
CA SER A 605 1.57 -0.52 11.71
C SER A 605 1.76 0.81 12.45
N ARG A 606 2.13 0.73 13.72
CA ARG A 606 2.27 1.90 14.60
C ARG A 606 3.14 3.00 14.01
N ASP A 607 4.18 2.62 13.30
CA ASP A 607 5.19 3.54 12.77
C ASP A 607 5.06 3.78 11.26
N ALA A 608 4.08 3.16 10.62
CA ALA A 608 3.81 3.31 9.20
C ALA A 608 3.25 4.70 8.84
N VAL A 609 3.48 5.10 7.61
CA VAL A 609 2.83 6.23 6.94
C VAL A 609 1.93 5.71 5.82
N ALA A 610 0.86 6.44 5.54
CA ALA A 610 -0.12 6.04 4.55
C ALA A 610 0.47 6.02 3.13
N LEU A 611 1.13 7.11 2.74
CA LEU A 611 1.72 7.25 1.41
C LEU A 611 3.09 7.96 1.50
N GLU A 612 4.08 7.38 0.83
CA GLU A 612 5.40 8.00 0.69
C GLU A 612 5.77 8.15 -0.79
N ILE A 613 6.16 9.35 -1.20
CA ILE A 613 6.58 9.64 -2.58
C ILE A 613 8.00 10.19 -2.55
N ARG A 614 8.93 9.47 -3.17
CA ARG A 614 10.36 9.77 -3.18
C ARG A 614 10.91 9.91 -4.59
N ASP A 615 11.71 10.94 -4.84
CA ASP A 615 12.44 11.13 -6.10
C ASP A 615 11.57 10.91 -7.36
N SER A 616 10.28 11.25 -7.27
CA SER A 616 9.26 10.91 -8.26
C SER A 616 8.66 12.16 -8.91
N ARG A 617 7.99 11.98 -10.04
CA ARG A 617 7.40 13.07 -10.80
C ARG A 617 6.17 12.63 -11.60
N ASP A 618 5.36 13.61 -11.98
CA ASP A 618 4.20 13.42 -12.85
C ASP A 618 3.24 12.36 -12.30
N VAL A 619 2.86 12.54 -11.02
CA VAL A 619 1.97 11.63 -10.28
C VAL A 619 0.67 12.35 -9.92
N LEU A 620 -0.45 11.68 -10.14
CA LEU A 620 -1.76 12.07 -9.66
C LEU A 620 -2.19 11.16 -8.52
N VAL A 621 -2.58 11.75 -7.39
CA VAL A 621 -3.23 11.05 -6.28
C VAL A 621 -4.61 11.66 -6.08
N ALA A 622 -5.66 10.89 -6.30
CA ALA A 622 -7.03 11.36 -6.19
C ALA A 622 -7.89 10.47 -5.31
N ASN A 623 -8.76 11.07 -4.52
CA ASN A 623 -9.59 10.39 -3.51
C ASN A 623 -8.77 9.51 -2.56
N LEU A 624 -7.64 10.04 -2.09
CA LEU A 624 -6.86 9.37 -1.06
C LEU A 624 -7.63 9.37 0.26
N HIS A 625 -7.90 8.19 0.76
CA HIS A 625 -8.47 7.98 2.09
C HIS A 625 -7.42 7.35 3.00
N ALA A 626 -6.75 8.18 3.79
CA ALA A 626 -5.76 7.75 4.77
C ALA A 626 -6.38 7.79 6.17
N TYR A 627 -6.57 6.64 6.80
CA TYR A 627 -7.03 6.63 8.16
C TYR A 627 -6.25 5.67 9.05
N ARG A 628 -6.35 5.87 10.34
CA ARG A 628 -5.57 5.15 11.33
C ARG A 628 -6.45 4.68 12.48
N VAL A 629 -6.43 3.37 12.71
CA VAL A 629 -7.13 2.74 13.83
C VAL A 629 -6.23 2.79 15.06
N THR A 630 -6.26 3.92 15.77
CA THR A 630 -5.44 4.02 16.97
C THR A 630 -6.23 4.66 18.12
N ARG A 631 -6.21 4.03 19.28
CA ARG A 631 -6.91 4.49 20.47
C ARG A 631 -6.03 5.27 21.42
N THR A 632 -4.74 5.04 21.42
CA THR A 632 -3.79 5.50 22.46
C THR A 632 -2.48 6.02 21.91
N SER A 633 -2.23 5.96 20.61
CA SER A 633 -0.96 6.37 20.03
C SER A 633 -0.87 7.89 19.88
N LYS A 634 0.34 8.42 20.00
CA LYS A 634 0.64 9.79 19.64
C LYS A 634 0.39 9.98 18.13
N ALA A 635 -0.15 11.14 17.75
CA ALA A 635 -0.32 11.48 16.35
C ALA A 635 1.01 11.45 15.59
N LYS A 636 0.99 10.90 14.36
CA LYS A 636 2.15 10.92 13.47
C LYS A 636 2.28 12.30 12.82
N PRO A 637 3.48 12.72 12.43
CA PRO A 637 3.71 14.03 11.82
C PRO A 637 2.87 14.27 10.57
N ALA A 638 2.70 13.26 9.70
CA ALA A 638 1.89 13.35 8.50
C ALA A 638 1.41 12.00 8.00
N ALA A 639 0.30 11.99 7.24
CA ALA A 639 -0.17 10.82 6.52
C ALA A 639 0.64 10.59 5.24
N VAL A 640 1.06 11.66 4.57
CA VAL A 640 1.86 11.62 3.34
C VAL A 640 3.22 12.24 3.59
N THR A 641 4.28 11.54 3.23
CA THR A 641 5.65 12.05 3.24
C THR A 641 6.20 12.19 1.82
N LEU A 642 6.82 13.33 1.55
CA LEU A 642 7.42 13.64 0.26
C LEU A 642 8.93 13.81 0.43
N TYR A 643 9.68 13.31 -0.55
CA TYR A 643 11.13 13.51 -0.68
C TYR A 643 11.45 13.84 -2.14
N ASN A 644 12.02 15.02 -2.39
CA ASN A 644 12.56 15.41 -3.70
C ASN A 644 11.63 15.11 -4.90
N SER A 645 10.31 15.29 -4.72
CA SER A 645 9.32 14.93 -5.73
C SER A 645 8.67 16.19 -6.33
N ARG A 646 8.34 16.14 -7.62
CA ARG A 646 7.85 17.30 -8.38
C ARG A 646 6.70 16.92 -9.32
N ASN A 647 5.91 17.91 -9.75
CA ASN A 647 4.71 17.69 -10.56
C ASN A 647 3.77 16.65 -9.93
N ILE A 648 3.58 16.75 -8.62
CA ILE A 648 2.68 15.84 -7.88
C ILE A 648 1.36 16.60 -7.68
N ARG A 649 0.27 15.98 -8.11
CA ARG A 649 -1.08 16.54 -8.00
C ARG A 649 -1.89 15.74 -7.00
N PHE A 650 -2.35 16.39 -5.95
CA PHE A 650 -3.30 15.83 -5.00
C PHE A 650 -4.69 16.38 -5.28
N ARG A 651 -5.67 15.49 -5.35
CA ARG A 651 -7.09 15.81 -5.53
C ARG A 651 -7.90 15.02 -4.50
N ASN A 652 -8.77 15.75 -3.77
CA ASN A 652 -9.63 15.13 -2.77
C ASN A 652 -8.86 14.25 -1.78
N VAL A 653 -8.17 14.88 -0.85
CA VAL A 653 -7.43 14.20 0.22
C VAL A 653 -8.28 14.15 1.48
N HIS A 654 -8.39 12.97 2.06
CA HIS A 654 -9.18 12.69 3.23
C HIS A 654 -8.33 11.92 4.26
N VAL A 655 -7.93 12.61 5.33
CA VAL A 655 -7.06 12.06 6.38
C VAL A 655 -7.81 12.07 7.71
N ASN A 656 -8.12 10.90 8.25
CA ASN A 656 -8.87 10.85 9.48
C ASN A 656 -8.51 9.70 10.45
N ALA A 657 -9.21 9.64 11.57
CA ALA A 657 -9.01 8.65 12.61
C ALA A 657 -9.97 7.46 12.47
N GLU A 658 -9.66 6.41 13.23
CA GLU A 658 -10.54 5.27 13.42
C GLU A 658 -12.00 5.72 13.60
N SER A 659 -12.90 5.17 12.83
CA SER A 659 -14.32 5.51 12.80
C SER A 659 -14.59 7.01 12.60
N GLY A 660 -13.59 7.77 12.25
CA GLY A 660 -13.71 9.12 11.77
C GLY A 660 -14.41 9.19 10.41
N LEU A 661 -14.61 8.07 9.79
CA LEU A 661 -15.65 7.87 8.82
C LEU A 661 -17.00 8.07 9.48
N GLY A 662 -17.17 9.18 10.12
CA GLY A 662 -18.25 9.62 10.96
C GLY A 662 -19.47 8.76 10.91
N THR A 663 -20.11 8.60 11.96
CA THR A 663 -21.50 8.26 11.87
C THR A 663 -22.18 9.51 11.34
N CYS A 664 -22.44 9.50 10.07
CA CYS A 664 -23.36 10.47 9.52
C CYS A 664 -24.77 10.00 9.84
N ASP A 665 -25.50 10.83 10.50
CA ASP A 665 -26.94 10.69 10.71
C ASP A 665 -27.66 11.83 10.00
N GLU A 666 -28.97 11.94 10.19
CA GLU A 666 -29.80 13.02 9.66
C GLU A 666 -29.34 14.43 10.08
N ASN A 667 -28.46 14.55 11.06
CA ASN A 667 -27.91 15.81 11.56
C ASN A 667 -26.51 16.11 11.02
N GLY A 668 -25.99 15.28 10.14
CA GLY A 668 -24.66 15.40 9.55
C GLY A 668 -23.64 14.42 10.13
N CYS A 669 -22.41 14.54 9.67
CA CYS A 669 -21.33 13.66 10.11
C CYS A 669 -20.76 14.11 11.45
N ALA A 670 -21.15 13.42 12.52
CA ALA A 670 -20.53 13.63 13.82
C ALA A 670 -19.16 12.93 13.86
N THR A 671 -18.11 13.71 13.91
CA THR A 671 -16.83 13.20 14.39
C THR A 671 -16.94 12.90 15.86
N TYR A 672 -16.97 11.63 16.24
CA TYR A 672 -16.93 11.29 17.65
C TYR A 672 -15.68 11.83 18.32
N LEU A 673 -15.85 12.35 19.51
CA LEU A 673 -14.76 12.67 20.43
C LEU A 673 -14.14 11.36 20.90
N ARG A 674 -13.24 10.79 20.12
CA ARG A 674 -12.41 9.67 20.55
C ARG A 674 -11.09 10.17 21.06
N ALA A 675 -10.44 9.38 21.92
CA ALA A 675 -9.19 9.74 22.57
C ALA A 675 -8.06 10.09 21.59
N ASN A 676 -8.10 9.57 20.39
CA ASN A 676 -7.16 9.90 19.31
C ASN A 676 -7.89 10.34 18.05
N LYS A 677 -8.56 11.47 18.14
CA LYS A 677 -9.34 12.07 17.06
C LYS A 677 -8.49 12.40 15.82
N PHE A 678 -7.21 12.68 16.00
CA PHE A 678 -6.32 13.12 14.97
C PHE A 678 -5.09 12.21 14.92
N PRO A 679 -5.12 11.14 14.12
CA PRO A 679 -4.02 10.17 14.03
C PRO A 679 -2.78 10.76 13.37
N TYR A 680 -2.97 11.86 12.63
CA TYR A 680 -1.92 12.60 11.97
C TYR A 680 -2.02 14.08 12.30
N GLU A 681 -0.88 14.75 12.50
CA GLU A 681 -0.84 16.19 12.74
C GLU A 681 -1.13 16.97 11.46
N ASN A 682 -0.59 16.50 10.34
CA ASN A 682 -0.69 17.12 9.02
C ASN A 682 -1.15 16.10 7.97
N ALA A 683 -1.71 16.56 6.86
CA ALA A 683 -1.94 15.69 5.72
C ALA A 683 -0.63 15.33 5.02
N ILE A 684 0.21 16.32 4.73
CA ILE A 684 1.44 16.15 3.95
C ILE A 684 2.60 16.86 4.64
N VAL A 685 3.77 16.22 4.61
CA VAL A 685 5.06 16.85 4.95
C VAL A 685 6.06 16.60 3.82
N ASP A 686 6.65 17.65 3.29
CA ASP A 686 7.85 17.56 2.48
C ASP A 686 9.05 17.55 3.42
N VAL A 687 9.65 16.39 3.61
CA VAL A 687 10.63 16.15 4.67
C VAL A 687 11.90 16.98 4.46
N PRO A 688 12.48 17.08 3.23
CA PRO A 688 13.69 17.87 3.02
C PRO A 688 13.52 19.35 3.30
N SER A 689 12.38 19.95 2.96
CA SER A 689 12.12 21.38 3.19
C SER A 689 11.47 21.68 4.53
N GLY A 690 10.89 20.67 5.19
CA GLY A 690 10.08 20.82 6.39
C GLY A 690 8.74 21.52 6.17
N LEU A 691 8.34 21.75 4.91
CA LEU A 691 7.06 22.39 4.58
C LEU A 691 5.91 21.39 4.75
N GLN A 692 4.77 21.90 5.23
CA GLN A 692 3.64 21.06 5.64
C GLN A 692 2.34 21.53 5.02
N VAL A 693 1.40 20.60 4.83
CA VAL A 693 -0.03 20.85 4.62
C VAL A 693 -0.76 20.44 5.88
N ARG A 694 -1.27 21.42 6.61
CA ARG A 694 -1.94 21.20 7.91
C ARG A 694 -3.39 20.79 7.78
N GLU A 695 -4.03 21.20 6.71
CA GLU A 695 -5.39 20.78 6.38
C GLU A 695 -5.40 19.28 6.09
N ARG A 696 -6.18 18.52 6.88
CA ARG A 696 -6.34 17.07 6.72
C ARG A 696 -7.34 16.72 5.63
N GLU A 697 -8.18 17.67 5.29
CA GLU A 697 -9.22 17.56 4.28
C GLU A 697 -9.04 18.70 3.29
N PHE A 698 -8.77 18.42 2.03
CA PHE A 698 -8.64 19.43 1.00
C PHE A 698 -8.90 18.88 -0.40
N ALA A 699 -9.40 19.75 -1.29
CA ALA A 699 -9.80 19.37 -2.63
C ALA A 699 -8.65 19.38 -3.64
N MET A 700 -7.65 20.24 -3.48
CA MET A 700 -6.56 20.34 -4.45
C MET A 700 -5.27 20.90 -3.85
N LEU A 701 -4.17 20.33 -4.31
CA LEU A 701 -2.81 20.84 -4.16
C LEU A 701 -1.99 20.40 -5.36
N ASP A 702 -1.27 21.36 -5.97
CA ASP A 702 -0.30 21.08 -7.02
C ASP A 702 1.12 21.41 -6.53
N ILE A 703 1.97 20.41 -6.51
CA ILE A 703 3.41 20.58 -6.31
C ILE A 703 4.04 20.76 -7.69
N GLY A 704 4.67 21.92 -7.90
CA GLY A 704 5.20 22.32 -9.19
C GLY A 704 6.43 21.55 -9.66
N SER A 705 7.02 22.03 -10.74
CA SER A 705 8.21 21.45 -11.36
C SER A 705 9.51 21.74 -10.59
N GLU A 706 9.51 22.80 -9.78
CA GLU A 706 10.63 23.14 -8.93
C GLU A 706 10.51 22.40 -7.59
N LEU A 707 11.58 21.79 -7.15
CA LEU A 707 11.65 21.22 -5.82
C LEU A 707 11.47 22.33 -4.78
N PRO A 708 10.69 22.10 -3.71
CA PRO A 708 10.67 23.02 -2.60
C PRO A 708 12.10 23.29 -2.16
N ALA A 709 12.48 24.57 -2.07
CA ALA A 709 13.80 24.92 -1.59
C ALA A 709 13.97 24.34 -0.19
N ALA A 710 14.96 23.44 -0.02
CA ALA A 710 15.44 23.11 1.30
C ALA A 710 15.79 24.44 2.00
N PRO A 711 15.53 24.58 3.31
CA PRO A 711 15.96 25.76 4.03
C PRO A 711 17.43 25.99 3.70
N THR A 712 17.78 27.12 3.12
CA THR A 712 19.17 27.44 2.83
C THR A 712 19.87 27.41 4.17
N PRO A 713 20.84 26.50 4.39
CA PRO A 713 21.55 26.48 5.63
C PRO A 713 22.13 27.87 5.84
N ALA A 714 21.89 28.46 6.99
CA ALA A 714 22.58 29.64 7.37
C ALA A 714 24.08 29.37 7.17
N ARG A 715 24.83 30.30 6.54
CA ARG A 715 26.28 30.14 6.36
C ARG A 715 26.88 29.62 7.65
N ILE A 716 27.43 28.40 7.60
CA ILE A 716 28.05 27.79 8.78
C ILE A 716 29.19 28.69 9.15
N GLY A 717 29.05 29.41 10.26
CA GLY A 717 30.22 30.06 10.91
C GLY A 717 31.17 28.95 11.38
N GLU A 718 32.48 29.14 11.24
CA GLU A 718 33.44 28.19 11.82
C GLU A 718 33.06 27.92 13.31
N GLY A 719 32.94 26.65 13.67
CA GLY A 719 32.58 26.19 15.02
C GLY A 719 31.08 26.21 15.37
N VAL A 720 30.20 26.62 14.50
CA VAL A 720 28.74 26.60 14.78
C VAL A 720 28.11 25.26 14.42
N VAL A 721 27.48 24.63 15.41
CA VAL A 721 26.73 23.37 15.21
C VAL A 721 25.36 23.68 14.59
N GLU A 722 25.09 23.07 13.46
CA GLU A 722 23.83 23.21 12.73
C GLU A 722 23.07 21.91 12.72
N LYS A 723 21.76 21.94 13.01
CA LYS A 723 20.84 20.79 12.85
C LYS A 723 20.39 20.70 11.41
N LEU A 724 20.68 19.57 10.75
CA LEU A 724 20.30 19.31 9.36
C LEU A 724 18.96 18.63 9.23
N ALA A 725 18.67 17.69 10.13
CA ALA A 725 17.43 16.91 10.11
C ALA A 725 17.13 16.33 11.49
N GLY A 726 15.89 15.90 11.69
CA GLY A 726 15.40 15.24 12.89
C GLY A 726 14.24 14.31 12.58
N GLY A 727 13.63 13.74 13.63
CA GLY A 727 12.52 12.81 13.47
C GLY A 727 12.96 11.36 13.26
N PHE A 728 14.21 11.06 13.61
CA PHE A 728 14.75 9.71 13.62
C PHE A 728 14.49 9.02 14.96
N ASP A 729 14.54 7.68 14.94
CA ASP A 729 14.33 6.86 16.15
C ASP A 729 15.64 6.33 16.73
N ALA A 730 16.56 5.88 15.89
CA ALA A 730 17.85 5.33 16.35
C ALA A 730 18.91 5.43 15.25
N LEU A 731 19.48 6.61 15.08
CA LEU A 731 20.57 6.82 14.14
C LEU A 731 21.84 6.05 14.51
N GLY A 732 22.55 5.60 13.49
CA GLY A 732 23.85 4.93 13.63
C GLY A 732 24.43 4.59 12.27
N GLY A 733 25.66 4.08 12.25
CA GLY A 733 26.30 3.60 11.03
C GLY A 733 26.33 4.63 9.90
N ALA A 734 27.23 5.57 9.93
CA ALA A 734 27.34 6.61 8.91
C ALA A 734 28.63 6.50 8.11
N VAL A 735 28.57 6.86 6.84
CA VAL A 735 29.71 6.95 5.93
C VAL A 735 29.48 8.05 4.90
N THR A 736 30.56 8.64 4.42
CA THR A 736 30.53 9.54 3.26
C THR A 736 31.18 8.88 2.06
N THR A 737 30.61 9.08 0.90
CA THR A 737 31.14 8.65 -0.39
C THR A 737 32.08 9.71 -0.96
N PRO A 738 32.92 9.37 -1.99
CA PRO A 738 33.88 10.32 -2.56
C PRO A 738 33.27 11.59 -3.15
N ASP A 739 31.97 11.57 -3.51
CA ASP A 739 31.22 12.74 -3.98
C ASP A 739 30.72 13.65 -2.86
N GLY A 740 31.02 13.30 -1.61
CA GLY A 740 30.66 14.08 -0.43
C GLY A 740 29.25 13.78 0.12
N THR A 741 28.51 12.86 -0.47
CA THR A 741 27.20 12.44 0.02
C THR A 741 27.35 11.65 1.33
N LEU A 742 26.57 12.03 2.34
CA LEU A 742 26.48 11.30 3.61
C LEU A 742 25.38 10.23 3.51
N TYR A 743 25.70 9.00 3.92
CA TYR A 743 24.75 7.91 4.12
C TYR A 743 24.76 7.47 5.58
N PHE A 744 23.60 7.13 6.11
CA PHE A 744 23.47 6.71 7.50
C PHE A 744 22.23 5.84 7.71
N VAL A 745 22.23 5.05 8.77
CA VAL A 745 21.18 4.10 9.11
C VAL A 745 20.30 4.65 10.22
N ASP A 746 18.98 4.55 10.08
CA ASP A 746 18.08 4.47 11.22
C ASP A 746 17.75 2.99 11.48
N ARG A 747 18.24 2.49 12.62
CA ARG A 747 18.14 1.05 12.94
C ARG A 747 16.72 0.61 13.30
N THR A 748 15.94 1.48 13.88
CA THR A 748 14.55 1.19 14.25
C THR A 748 13.66 1.20 13.02
N GLN A 749 13.83 2.20 12.16
CA GLN A 749 13.09 2.30 10.91
C GLN A 749 13.60 1.32 9.84
N GLN A 750 14.79 0.73 10.01
CA GLN A 750 15.45 -0.14 9.04
C GLN A 750 15.61 0.54 7.69
N ARG A 751 16.03 1.80 7.70
CA ARG A 751 16.24 2.64 6.52
C ARG A 751 17.66 3.12 6.43
N ILE A 752 18.16 3.21 5.18
CA ILE A 752 19.39 3.91 4.85
C ILE A 752 19.02 5.26 4.26
N PHE A 753 19.37 6.30 4.96
CA PHE A 753 19.16 7.67 4.54
C PHE A 753 20.38 8.20 3.79
N ARG A 754 20.17 9.20 2.93
CA ARG A 754 21.21 10.04 2.33
C ARG A 754 20.98 11.50 2.67
N TRP A 755 22.06 12.23 2.74
CA TRP A 755 22.03 13.68 2.84
C TRP A 755 23.12 14.29 1.96
N ASP A 756 22.79 15.31 1.17
CA ASP A 756 23.71 16.13 0.42
C ASP A 756 23.23 17.59 0.35
N GLU A 757 24.15 18.51 0.01
CA GLU A 757 23.86 19.95 -0.03
C GLU A 757 22.79 20.33 -1.07
N ALA A 758 22.71 19.60 -2.17
CA ALA A 758 21.85 19.97 -3.28
C ALA A 758 20.41 19.48 -3.08
N ARG A 759 20.24 18.28 -2.50
CA ARG A 759 18.95 17.59 -2.41
C ARG A 759 18.42 17.52 -0.97
N GLY A 760 19.26 17.82 0.03
CA GLY A 760 18.91 17.64 1.42
C GLY A 760 18.75 16.16 1.83
N LEU A 761 17.88 15.90 2.80
CA LEU A 761 17.62 14.56 3.29
C LEU A 761 16.80 13.74 2.27
N GLY A 762 17.22 12.51 2.03
CA GLY A 762 16.48 11.52 1.23
C GLY A 762 16.62 10.13 1.82
N ILE A 763 15.79 9.19 1.32
CA ILE A 763 15.90 7.78 1.64
C ILE A 763 16.62 7.09 0.49
N GLU A 764 17.75 6.44 0.78
CA GLU A 764 18.49 5.67 -0.22
C GLU A 764 17.93 4.27 -0.36
N ARG A 765 17.71 3.60 0.75
CA ARG A 765 17.14 2.26 0.78
C ARG A 765 16.19 2.07 1.94
N ASP A 766 15.11 1.40 1.63
CA ASP A 766 14.11 0.92 2.54
C ASP A 766 14.27 -0.60 2.61
N ASN A 767 15.07 -1.10 3.54
CA ASN A 767 15.33 -2.53 3.56
C ASN A 767 15.19 -3.15 4.95
N THR A 768 14.75 -4.39 4.95
CA THR A 768 14.49 -5.20 6.13
C THR A 768 15.68 -6.02 6.57
N LEU A 769 16.87 -5.76 6.05
CA LEU A 769 18.04 -6.59 6.21
C LEU A 769 18.85 -6.29 7.47
N ASP A 770 18.23 -5.68 8.48
CA ASP A 770 18.87 -5.38 9.77
C ASP A 770 20.18 -4.60 9.65
N ALA A 771 20.17 -3.55 8.84
CA ALA A 771 21.34 -2.68 8.66
C ALA A 771 21.73 -2.01 9.98
N ILE A 772 23.02 -2.14 10.36
CA ILE A 772 23.55 -1.57 11.61
C ILE A 772 24.72 -0.62 11.39
N ASN A 773 25.49 -0.78 10.33
CA ASN A 773 26.61 0.09 10.03
C ASN A 773 26.93 0.11 8.53
N LEU A 774 27.61 1.16 8.09
CA LEU A 774 27.96 1.40 6.69
C LEU A 774 29.46 1.63 6.52
N ALA A 775 29.97 1.23 5.35
CA ALA A 775 31.23 1.66 4.79
C ALA A 775 31.05 1.97 3.30
N ALA A 776 32.01 2.64 2.70
CA ALA A 776 32.05 2.90 1.26
C ALA A 776 33.39 2.45 0.69
N ASP A 777 33.34 1.79 -0.46
CA ASP A 777 34.56 1.46 -1.20
C ASP A 777 35.02 2.64 -2.09
N GLN A 778 36.19 2.50 -2.73
CA GLN A 778 36.75 3.56 -3.56
C GLN A 778 35.94 3.78 -4.86
N SER A 779 35.20 2.77 -5.30
CA SER A 779 34.29 2.88 -6.43
C SER A 779 32.96 3.56 -6.08
N GLY A 780 32.74 3.89 -4.80
CA GLY A 780 31.52 4.55 -4.30
C GLY A 780 30.36 3.59 -4.04
N ASN A 781 30.61 2.28 -3.96
CA ASN A 781 29.58 1.35 -3.49
C ASN A 781 29.45 1.44 -1.97
N LEU A 782 28.22 1.35 -1.47
CA LEU A 782 27.97 1.17 -0.06
C LEU A 782 28.11 -0.30 0.33
N LEU A 783 28.76 -0.52 1.46
CA LEU A 783 28.85 -1.81 2.12
C LEU A 783 28.07 -1.71 3.42
N VAL A 784 27.12 -2.61 3.59
CA VAL A 784 26.18 -2.59 4.71
C VAL A 784 26.43 -3.80 5.60
N LEU A 785 26.77 -3.55 6.85
CA LEU A 785 26.79 -4.59 7.87
C LEU A 785 25.38 -4.81 8.37
N SER A 786 24.88 -6.03 8.17
CA SER A 786 23.61 -6.52 8.68
C SER A 786 23.82 -7.32 9.95
N ALA A 787 22.92 -7.17 10.94
CA ALA A 787 22.90 -8.01 12.12
C ALA A 787 22.39 -9.43 11.85
N SER A 788 21.85 -9.69 10.67
CA SER A 788 21.32 -11.01 10.28
C SER A 788 22.44 -12.05 10.16
N GLY A 789 22.13 -13.26 10.57
CA GLY A 789 23.08 -14.37 10.60
C GLY A 789 23.89 -14.44 11.89
N ARG A 790 24.53 -15.60 12.13
CA ARG A 790 25.25 -15.90 13.39
C ARG A 790 26.41 -14.94 13.65
N ASN A 791 27.07 -14.47 12.60
CA ASN A 791 28.25 -13.61 12.67
C ASN A 791 28.06 -12.28 11.96
N GLY A 792 26.82 -11.89 11.66
CA GLY A 792 26.51 -10.78 10.78
C GLY A 792 26.75 -11.14 9.30
N THR A 793 26.26 -10.32 8.43
CA THR A 793 26.39 -10.45 6.96
C THR A 793 26.72 -9.08 6.40
N VAL A 794 27.57 -9.02 5.38
CA VAL A 794 27.81 -7.77 4.65
C VAL A 794 27.27 -7.91 3.24
N TYR A 795 26.49 -6.94 2.81
CA TYR A 795 26.08 -6.81 1.42
C TYR A 795 26.50 -5.44 0.86
N SER A 796 26.57 -5.36 -0.45
CA SER A 796 27.00 -4.17 -1.16
C SER A 796 26.01 -3.80 -2.27
N PHE A 797 25.84 -2.51 -2.48
CA PHE A 797 25.11 -1.97 -3.61
C PHE A 797 25.66 -0.61 -4.03
N ARG A 798 25.35 -0.20 -5.24
CA ARG A 798 25.69 1.14 -5.72
C ARG A 798 24.54 2.10 -5.35
N PRO A 799 24.82 3.25 -4.73
CA PRO A 799 23.81 4.28 -4.49
C PRO A 799 23.05 4.64 -5.79
N GLY A 800 21.74 4.80 -5.68
CA GLY A 800 20.87 5.06 -6.81
C GLY A 800 20.52 3.85 -7.66
N SER A 801 21.12 2.65 -7.41
CA SER A 801 20.71 1.43 -8.10
C SER A 801 19.34 0.95 -7.62
N PRO A 802 18.61 0.16 -8.45
CA PRO A 802 17.35 -0.44 -8.04
C PRO A 802 17.47 -1.20 -6.73
N GLU A 803 16.47 -1.06 -5.85
CA GLU A 803 16.46 -1.74 -4.55
C GLU A 803 16.40 -3.26 -4.64
N THR A 804 16.03 -3.78 -5.81
CA THR A 804 16.08 -5.21 -6.13
C THR A 804 17.50 -5.72 -6.42
N GLU A 805 18.50 -4.84 -6.44
CA GLU A 805 19.89 -5.17 -6.75
C GLU A 805 20.77 -4.99 -5.52
N LEU A 806 21.40 -6.07 -5.10
CA LEU A 806 22.47 -6.06 -4.10
C LEU A 806 23.36 -7.30 -4.27
N THR A 807 24.59 -7.21 -3.77
CA THR A 807 25.53 -8.32 -3.75
C THR A 807 25.87 -8.66 -2.31
N VAL A 808 25.61 -9.90 -1.91
CA VAL A 808 26.06 -10.39 -0.61
C VAL A 808 27.55 -10.74 -0.74
N LEU A 809 28.38 -10.13 0.10
CA LEU A 809 29.81 -10.39 0.09
C LEU A 809 30.11 -11.72 0.78
N PRO A 810 31.00 -12.55 0.20
CA PRO A 810 31.39 -13.80 0.83
C PRO A 810 32.19 -13.49 2.11
N ALA A 811 31.83 -14.16 3.19
CA ALA A 811 32.58 -14.13 4.42
C ALA A 811 33.81 -15.05 4.29
N THR A 812 34.99 -14.51 4.52
CA THR A 812 36.17 -15.33 4.71
C THR A 812 36.27 -15.67 6.20
N PRO A 813 36.25 -16.92 6.60
CA PRO A 813 36.43 -17.27 8.00
C PRO A 813 37.78 -16.78 8.49
N ALA A 814 37.77 -15.95 9.53
CA ALA A 814 38.98 -15.65 10.24
C ALA A 814 39.42 -16.92 10.99
N ARG A 815 40.71 -17.18 11.10
CA ARG A 815 41.19 -18.24 11.96
C ARG A 815 40.63 -18.02 13.37
N PRO A 816 39.98 -19.06 13.98
CA PRO A 816 39.51 -18.91 15.35
C PRO A 816 40.75 -18.63 16.20
N LEU A 817 40.85 -17.45 16.74
CA LEU A 817 41.64 -17.26 17.93
C LEU A 817 40.93 -17.98 19.05
N GLY A 818 41.72 -18.66 19.89
CA GLY A 818 41.22 -19.29 21.08
C GLY A 818 40.23 -18.34 21.76
N GLU A 819 39.06 -18.84 21.98
CA GLU A 819 37.87 -18.10 22.39
C GLU A 819 38.16 -17.15 23.54
N ALA A 820 38.23 -15.85 23.26
CA ALA A 820 38.06 -14.86 24.28
C ALA A 820 36.56 -14.83 24.63
N ARG A 821 36.15 -15.75 25.46
CA ARG A 821 34.78 -15.79 25.98
C ARG A 821 34.69 -14.73 27.08
N ILE A 822 33.99 -13.68 26.80
CA ILE A 822 33.42 -12.82 27.83
C ILE A 822 32.18 -13.56 28.33
N ALA A 823 32.34 -14.32 29.42
CA ALA A 823 31.20 -14.89 30.09
C ALA A 823 30.51 -13.79 30.89
N LEU A 824 29.40 -13.30 30.39
CA LEU A 824 28.50 -12.49 31.19
C LEU A 824 27.69 -13.40 32.11
N PRO A 825 27.53 -13.05 33.41
CA PRO A 825 26.65 -13.81 34.30
C PRO A 825 25.25 -13.95 33.68
N GLY A 826 24.68 -15.15 33.69
CA GLY A 826 23.43 -15.48 32.97
C GLY A 826 22.17 -14.69 33.35
N ASN A 827 22.27 -13.77 34.33
CA ASN A 827 21.13 -13.01 34.87
C ASN A 827 21.30 -11.50 34.83
N TRP A 828 22.28 -10.94 34.12
CA TRP A 828 22.55 -9.50 34.16
C TRP A 828 21.46 -8.70 33.38
N TRP A 829 20.68 -9.37 32.60
CA TRP A 829 19.56 -8.77 31.86
C TRP A 829 18.26 -9.50 32.17
N ASN A 830 17.39 -8.90 32.94
CA ASN A 830 16.07 -9.42 33.25
C ASN A 830 15.01 -8.38 32.88
N ASN A 831 14.07 -8.74 32.00
CA ASN A 831 12.94 -7.89 31.57
C ASN A 831 13.31 -6.52 30.98
N GLY A 832 14.46 -6.37 30.36
CA GLY A 832 14.88 -5.10 29.77
C GLY A 832 15.40 -4.07 30.74
N GLU A 833 15.61 -4.42 32.00
CA GLU A 833 16.17 -3.55 33.03
C GLU A 833 17.54 -4.05 33.49
N PHE A 834 18.51 -3.14 33.64
CA PHE A 834 19.74 -3.42 34.39
C PHE A 834 19.35 -3.72 35.83
N LYS A 835 19.69 -4.91 36.30
CA LYS A 835 19.59 -5.15 37.74
C LYS A 835 20.80 -4.46 38.43
N ASP A 836 20.51 -3.65 39.43
CA ASP A 836 21.47 -2.97 40.30
C ASP A 836 22.42 -3.93 41.08
N GLN A 837 22.36 -5.21 40.81
CA GLN A 837 23.12 -6.26 41.51
C GLN A 837 24.28 -6.84 40.70
N LEU A 838 24.61 -6.22 39.56
CA LEU A 838 25.84 -6.59 38.89
C LEU A 838 27.00 -6.06 39.71
N ASP A 839 27.74 -6.97 40.32
CA ASP A 839 29.02 -6.65 40.90
C ASP A 839 30.00 -6.34 39.76
N THR A 840 30.01 -5.09 39.32
CA THR A 840 30.91 -4.61 38.26
C THR A 840 32.39 -4.74 38.66
N LYS A 841 32.70 -5.02 39.90
CA LYS A 841 34.05 -5.26 40.36
C LYS A 841 34.57 -6.67 40.02
N THR A 842 33.72 -7.59 39.79
CA THR A 842 34.06 -8.98 39.39
C THR A 842 33.94 -9.23 37.88
N LEU A 843 33.37 -8.33 37.12
CA LEU A 843 33.34 -8.35 35.65
C LEU A 843 34.66 -7.81 35.09
N GLN A 844 35.65 -8.69 34.98
CA GLN A 844 36.85 -8.38 34.23
C GLN A 844 36.63 -8.61 32.76
N PHE A 845 36.32 -7.54 32.04
CA PHE A 845 36.43 -7.53 30.58
C PHE A 845 37.91 -7.40 30.24
N PRO A 846 38.51 -8.29 29.43
CA PRO A 846 39.83 -8.04 28.92
C PRO A 846 39.81 -6.70 28.18
N THR A 847 40.66 -5.79 28.57
CA THR A 847 40.86 -4.52 27.88
C THR A 847 41.30 -4.81 26.43
N LEU A 848 41.04 -3.87 25.52
CA LEU A 848 41.55 -3.99 24.17
C LEU A 848 43.10 -4.17 24.22
N ALA A 849 43.77 -3.44 25.10
CA ALA A 849 45.20 -3.54 25.36
C ALA A 849 45.60 -4.97 25.80
N GLU A 850 44.85 -5.61 26.70
CA GLU A 850 45.13 -6.97 27.14
C GLU A 850 44.86 -8.00 26.05
N MET A 851 43.84 -7.80 25.19
CA MET A 851 43.60 -8.64 24.03
C MET A 851 44.75 -8.53 23.04
N PHE A 852 45.29 -7.34 22.81
CA PHE A 852 46.41 -7.12 21.90
C PHE A 852 47.78 -7.52 22.51
N ALA A 853 47.96 -7.39 23.81
CA ALA A 853 49.23 -7.75 24.51
C ALA A 853 49.48 -9.28 24.53
N ARG A 854 48.53 -10.09 24.21
CA ARG A 854 48.65 -11.54 24.09
C ARG A 854 49.21 -12.02 22.76
N ASP A 855 49.90 -11.14 22.02
CA ASP A 855 50.39 -11.40 20.65
C ASP A 855 49.31 -11.85 19.67
N VAL A 856 48.09 -11.47 19.98
CA VAL A 856 46.93 -11.88 19.25
C VAL A 856 46.40 -10.60 18.64
N ALA A 857 46.66 -10.36 17.35
CA ALA A 857 45.76 -9.54 16.57
C ALA A 857 44.34 -10.04 16.86
N VAL A 858 43.46 -9.20 17.42
CA VAL A 858 42.05 -9.61 17.57
C VAL A 858 41.54 -9.92 16.18
N PRO A 859 41.36 -11.17 15.83
CA PRO A 859 40.89 -11.47 14.48
C PRO A 859 39.44 -11.08 14.45
N PRO A 860 39.02 -10.48 13.35
CA PRO A 860 37.62 -10.37 13.07
C PRO A 860 36.98 -11.76 13.09
N ALA A 861 35.77 -11.86 13.60
CA ALA A 861 34.99 -13.10 13.51
C ALA A 861 34.83 -13.53 12.05
N GLN A 862 34.79 -12.56 11.15
CA GLN A 862 34.75 -12.72 9.70
C GLN A 862 35.42 -11.52 9.02
N GLN A 863 35.86 -11.72 7.81
CA GLN A 863 36.40 -10.66 6.94
C GLN A 863 35.58 -10.60 5.66
N TYR A 864 35.40 -9.41 5.16
CA TYR A 864 34.74 -9.14 3.89
C TYR A 864 35.65 -8.22 3.07
N VAL A 865 35.77 -8.52 1.80
CA VAL A 865 36.49 -7.66 0.85
C VAL A 865 35.46 -6.98 -0.03
N SER A 866 35.60 -5.67 -0.23
CA SER A 866 34.73 -4.93 -1.16
C SER A 866 34.84 -5.50 -2.58
N THR A 867 33.81 -5.30 -3.38
CA THR A 867 33.74 -5.80 -4.76
C THR A 867 34.87 -5.26 -5.64
N ASP A 868 35.35 -4.04 -5.35
CA ASP A 868 36.51 -3.42 -6.03
C ASP A 868 37.86 -3.74 -5.37
N GLY A 869 37.86 -4.52 -4.29
CA GLY A 869 39.06 -4.91 -3.57
C GLY A 869 39.75 -3.78 -2.77
N SER A 870 39.18 -2.58 -2.74
CA SER A 870 39.82 -1.40 -2.13
C SER A 870 39.75 -1.37 -0.61
N ILE A 871 38.79 -2.06 -0.01
CA ILE A 871 38.55 -2.08 1.42
C ILE A 871 38.41 -3.50 1.93
N VAL A 872 39.05 -3.77 3.06
CA VAL A 872 38.84 -4.96 3.85
C VAL A 872 38.06 -4.59 5.11
N LEU A 873 36.97 -5.28 5.34
CA LEU A 873 36.06 -5.04 6.44
C LEU A 873 36.13 -6.18 7.43
N PRO A 874 36.78 -6.00 8.57
CA PRO A 874 36.72 -6.96 9.66
C PRO A 874 35.44 -6.79 10.44
N ALA A 875 34.62 -7.83 10.55
CA ALA A 875 33.50 -7.88 11.46
C ALA A 875 33.92 -8.52 12.78
N TYR A 876 34.09 -7.71 13.78
CA TYR A 876 34.41 -8.19 15.12
C TYR A 876 33.13 -8.55 15.84
N ARG A 877 33.08 -9.76 16.40
CA ARG A 877 31.99 -10.21 17.23
C ARG A 877 32.43 -10.33 18.68
N VAL A 878 31.78 -9.59 19.54
CA VAL A 878 31.78 -9.87 20.97
C VAL A 878 30.65 -10.84 21.25
N PHE A 879 30.97 -12.07 21.67
CA PHE A 879 29.97 -13.07 22.00
C PHE A 879 29.32 -12.72 23.33
N GLN A 880 28.03 -12.43 23.29
CA GLN A 880 27.21 -12.51 24.47
C GLN A 880 26.76 -13.97 24.67
N GLN A 881 27.27 -14.64 25.70
CA GLN A 881 26.67 -15.89 26.18
C GLN A 881 25.46 -15.54 27.05
N GLY A 882 24.32 -15.54 26.47
CA GLY A 882 23.03 -15.40 27.12
C GLY A 882 21.99 -16.02 26.20
N PRO A 883 20.78 -16.27 26.66
CA PRO A 883 19.70 -16.61 25.76
C PRO A 883 19.70 -15.57 24.65
N ALA A 884 19.49 -15.99 23.40
CA ALA A 884 19.39 -15.12 22.26
C ALA A 884 18.19 -14.18 22.49
N ASP A 885 18.36 -13.19 23.35
CA ASP A 885 17.34 -12.21 23.63
C ASP A 885 17.43 -11.18 22.54
N PHE A 886 16.37 -11.04 21.81
CA PHE A 886 16.15 -10.05 20.80
C PHE A 886 16.46 -8.61 21.26
N ARG A 887 16.17 -8.30 22.54
CA ARG A 887 16.47 -6.98 23.11
C ARG A 887 17.97 -6.72 23.18
N ALA A 888 18.77 -7.75 23.44
CA ALA A 888 20.22 -7.67 23.37
C ALA A 888 20.74 -7.42 21.95
N ARG A 889 20.10 -7.94 20.91
CA ARG A 889 20.45 -7.68 19.51
C ARG A 889 20.15 -6.24 19.10
N ARG A 890 19.02 -5.69 19.53
CA ARG A 890 18.69 -4.26 19.27
C ARG A 890 19.58 -3.28 19.98
N PHE A 891 20.12 -3.68 21.13
CA PHE A 891 20.86 -2.82 22.04
C PHE A 891 22.27 -3.30 22.29
N SER A 892 22.88 -4.10 21.39
CA SER A 892 24.28 -4.44 21.56
C SER A 892 25.18 -3.25 21.18
N PRO A 893 25.52 -2.35 22.10
CA PRO A 893 26.38 -1.22 21.79
C PRO A 893 27.81 -1.68 21.44
N MET A 894 28.16 -2.89 21.77
CA MET A 894 29.50 -3.44 21.53
C MET A 894 29.77 -3.74 20.05
N LEU A 895 28.76 -4.04 19.26
CA LEU A 895 28.90 -4.13 17.79
C LEU A 895 29.23 -2.77 17.17
N ASP A 896 28.84 -1.68 17.80
CA ASP A 896 29.05 -0.33 17.27
C ASP A 896 30.46 0.21 17.52
N THR A 897 31.08 -0.20 18.63
CA THR A 897 32.39 0.31 18.99
C THR A 897 33.54 -0.37 18.27
N TYR A 898 33.39 -1.66 17.93
CA TYR A 898 34.40 -2.47 17.25
C TYR A 898 33.93 -3.19 16.01
N GLY A 899 32.64 -3.11 15.72
CA GLY A 899 31.99 -4.03 14.82
C GLY A 899 32.38 -3.86 13.37
N PHE A 900 32.87 -2.67 12.99
CA PHE A 900 33.03 -2.38 11.58
C PHE A 900 34.04 -1.26 11.38
N VAL A 901 35.29 -1.59 11.49
CA VAL A 901 36.38 -0.65 11.22
C VAL A 901 36.83 -0.80 9.78
N ALA A 902 36.32 0.07 8.93
CA ALA A 902 36.80 0.14 7.55
C ALA A 902 38.20 0.78 7.54
N GLY A 903 39.14 0.07 6.94
CA GLY A 903 40.50 0.58 6.83
C GLY A 903 41.23 0.03 5.62
N GLN A 904 42.15 0.83 5.12
CA GLN A 904 43.05 0.38 4.06
C GLN A 904 44.18 -0.43 4.68
N PRO A 905 44.50 -1.62 4.13
CA PRO A 905 45.65 -2.39 4.55
C PRO A 905 46.92 -1.55 4.57
N GLY A 906 47.67 -1.60 5.67
CA GLY A 906 48.88 -0.77 5.90
C GLY A 906 48.59 0.65 6.41
N GLY A 907 47.34 1.10 6.47
CA GLY A 907 46.91 2.36 7.08
C GLY A 907 46.74 2.26 8.58
N ARG A 908 46.75 3.40 9.27
CA ARG A 908 46.41 3.50 10.69
C ARG A 908 44.98 4.03 10.84
N VAL A 909 44.28 3.50 11.82
CA VAL A 909 42.94 3.91 12.19
C VAL A 909 42.91 4.27 13.70
N HIS A 910 41.99 5.14 14.08
CA HIS A 910 41.65 5.37 15.49
C HIS A 910 40.42 4.54 15.86
N VAL A 911 40.49 3.89 17.02
CA VAL A 911 39.40 3.06 17.53
C VAL A 911 39.08 3.55 18.95
N SER A 912 37.86 3.96 19.16
CA SER A 912 37.36 4.40 20.44
C SER A 912 36.76 3.25 21.24
N ASN A 913 37.10 3.16 22.52
CA ASN A 913 36.58 2.20 23.45
C ASN A 913 35.81 2.89 24.58
N ALA A 914 34.51 2.84 24.55
CA ALA A 914 33.64 3.46 25.53
C ALA A 914 33.80 2.83 26.92
N SER A 915 34.00 1.51 26.99
CA SER A 915 34.14 0.76 28.27
C SER A 915 35.40 1.07 29.01
N GLU A 916 36.49 1.37 28.28
CA GLU A 916 37.78 1.76 28.88
C GLU A 916 37.96 3.28 28.96
N ALA A 917 37.01 4.03 28.36
CA ALA A 917 37.12 5.47 28.17
C ALA A 917 38.45 5.89 27.48
N ARG A 918 38.90 5.11 26.49
CA ARG A 918 40.15 5.30 25.74
C ARG A 918 39.98 5.25 24.23
N THR A 919 40.83 5.97 23.54
CA THR A 919 40.99 5.86 22.08
C THR A 919 42.37 5.30 21.77
N TYR A 920 42.40 4.34 20.85
CA TYR A 920 43.60 3.67 20.39
C TYR A 920 43.92 4.05 18.94
N SER A 921 45.19 4.05 18.59
CA SER A 921 45.67 4.05 17.21
C SER A 921 46.11 2.65 16.87
N ALA A 922 45.69 2.10 15.77
CA ALA A 922 46.01 0.74 15.34
C ALA A 922 46.42 0.70 13.88
N LEU A 923 47.27 -0.25 13.50
CA LEU A 923 47.62 -0.56 12.11
C LEU A 923 46.67 -1.61 11.55
N VAL A 924 46.17 -1.40 10.35
CA VAL A 924 45.31 -2.35 9.63
C VAL A 924 46.19 -3.33 8.85
N THR A 925 46.07 -4.62 9.14
CA THR A 925 46.80 -5.66 8.39
C THR A 925 46.19 -5.89 7.02
N PRO A 926 46.87 -6.62 6.10
CA PRO A 926 46.29 -7.03 4.83
C PRO A 926 44.99 -7.86 4.94
N THR A 927 44.79 -8.48 6.09
CA THR A 927 43.58 -9.26 6.40
C THR A 927 42.53 -8.45 7.16
N GLY A 928 42.77 -7.14 7.35
CA GLY A 928 41.81 -6.27 8.08
C GLY A 928 41.90 -6.38 9.60
N ALA A 929 42.78 -7.24 10.13
CA ALA A 929 43.03 -7.27 11.58
C ALA A 929 43.73 -5.99 12.04
N LEU A 930 43.41 -5.57 13.27
CA LEU A 930 44.10 -4.46 13.90
C LEU A 930 45.36 -4.94 14.67
N THR A 931 46.50 -4.29 14.44
CA THR A 931 47.79 -4.57 15.13
C THR A 931 48.45 -3.29 15.56
N ASP A 932 49.59 -3.39 16.25
CA ASP A 932 50.38 -2.24 16.75
C ASP A 932 49.48 -1.22 17.46
N LEU A 933 48.63 -1.75 18.39
CA LEU A 933 47.73 -0.93 19.18
C LEU A 933 48.45 -0.06 20.14
N LYS A 934 48.24 1.25 20.08
CA LYS A 934 48.81 2.25 20.99
C LYS A 934 47.73 3.12 21.56
N VAL A 935 47.76 3.41 22.82
CA VAL A 935 46.89 4.41 23.44
C VAL A 935 47.16 5.74 22.76
N PHE A 936 46.11 6.31 22.18
CA PHE A 936 46.15 7.63 21.53
C PHE A 936 45.72 8.71 22.50
N ALA A 937 44.61 8.49 23.21
CA ALA A 937 44.07 9.41 24.19
C ALA A 937 43.39 8.65 25.34
N ASP A 938 43.53 9.17 26.57
CA ASP A 938 42.79 8.70 27.75
C ASP A 938 41.35 9.26 27.75
N ARG A 939 40.73 9.19 26.60
CA ARG A 939 39.34 9.51 26.36
C ARG A 939 38.80 8.60 25.25
N GLY A 940 37.67 8.02 25.47
CA GLY A 940 36.98 7.19 24.51
C GLY A 940 35.46 7.22 24.73
N GLY A 941 34.72 6.95 23.72
CA GLY A 941 33.29 7.00 23.78
C GLY A 941 32.66 6.29 22.59
N GLU A 942 31.56 6.82 22.12
CA GLU A 942 30.73 6.18 21.14
C GLU A 942 31.34 6.15 19.73
N SER A 943 32.17 7.14 19.38
CA SER A 943 32.72 7.24 18.03
C SER A 943 33.98 8.08 17.99
N VAL A 944 34.77 7.89 16.95
CA VAL A 944 35.97 8.70 16.66
C VAL A 944 36.05 9.00 15.17
N ALA A 945 36.44 10.21 14.82
CA ALA A 945 36.68 10.61 13.42
C ALA A 945 37.98 11.41 13.32
N THR A 946 38.70 11.21 12.21
CA THR A 946 39.97 11.90 11.96
C THR A 946 39.77 12.91 10.82
N HIS A 947 40.10 14.17 11.11
CA HIS A 947 40.12 15.25 10.11
C HIS A 947 41.31 15.13 9.17
N PRO A 948 41.23 15.59 7.92
CA PRO A 948 42.35 15.54 6.99
C PRO A 948 43.63 16.24 7.44
N ASP A 949 43.58 17.20 8.39
CA ASP A 949 44.74 17.86 8.99
C ASP A 949 45.36 17.06 10.12
N GLY A 950 44.84 15.91 10.49
CA GLY A 950 45.36 15.05 11.54
C GLY A 950 44.71 15.24 12.91
N ARG A 951 43.82 16.23 13.11
CA ARG A 951 43.05 16.33 14.34
C ARG A 951 42.08 15.14 14.48
N VAL A 952 41.90 14.70 15.72
CA VAL A 952 41.03 13.56 16.04
C VAL A 952 39.88 14.00 16.92
N PHE A 953 38.66 13.68 16.54
CA PHE A 953 37.43 14.06 17.20
C PHE A 953 36.85 12.83 17.88
N ILE A 954 36.62 12.91 19.18
CA ILE A 954 36.13 11.78 20.00
C ILE A 954 34.79 12.15 20.59
N ALA A 955 33.73 11.36 20.27
CA ALA A 955 32.41 11.49 20.86
C ALA A 955 32.38 10.81 22.23
N ASN A 956 32.07 11.56 23.26
CA ASN A 956 31.86 11.08 24.62
C ASN A 956 30.98 12.07 25.39
N GLY A 957 29.66 12.01 25.19
CA GLY A 957 28.73 12.99 25.73
C GLY A 957 28.73 14.32 24.98
N GLN A 958 29.93 14.83 24.68
CA GLN A 958 30.21 15.95 23.79
C GLN A 958 31.29 15.50 22.78
N ILE A 959 31.81 16.40 21.96
CA ILE A 959 32.89 16.07 21.03
C ILE A 959 34.18 16.72 21.51
N PHE A 960 35.18 15.92 21.83
CA PHE A 960 36.49 16.37 22.26
C PHE A 960 37.46 16.33 21.09
N VAL A 961 38.17 17.41 20.89
CA VAL A 961 39.13 17.59 19.78
C VAL A 961 40.55 17.39 20.29
N HIS A 962 41.26 16.50 19.64
CA HIS A 962 42.64 16.18 19.95
C HIS A 962 43.59 16.54 18.79
N ASP A 963 44.79 16.91 19.07
CA ASP A 963 45.83 17.04 18.05
C ASP A 963 46.31 15.64 17.60
N LYS A 964 47.16 15.60 16.58
CA LYS A 964 47.69 14.36 16.01
C LYS A 964 48.49 13.51 17.02
N ASP A 965 48.93 14.09 18.12
CA ASP A 965 49.74 13.44 19.18
C ASP A 965 48.85 13.00 20.38
N GLY A 966 47.54 13.18 20.29
CA GLY A 966 46.57 12.74 21.29
C GLY A 966 46.32 13.75 22.42
N ARG A 967 46.83 14.98 22.33
CA ARG A 967 46.57 16.02 23.33
C ARG A 967 45.20 16.67 23.04
N GLU A 968 44.34 16.79 24.05
CA GLU A 968 43.09 17.52 23.95
C GLU A 968 43.38 19.02 23.73
N ILE A 969 42.79 19.59 22.66
CA ILE A 969 42.99 20.98 22.25
C ILE A 969 41.67 21.76 22.19
N GLY A 970 40.52 21.11 22.31
CA GLY A 970 39.21 21.76 22.25
C GLY A 970 38.03 20.85 22.46
N ARG A 971 36.83 21.46 22.45
CA ARG A 971 35.57 20.78 22.61
C ARG A 971 34.50 21.42 21.71
N ILE A 972 33.63 20.62 21.13
CA ILE A 972 32.41 21.05 20.44
C ILE A 972 31.22 20.63 21.28
N ASP A 973 30.40 21.59 21.71
CA ASP A 973 29.23 21.35 22.51
C ASP A 973 28.04 20.98 21.59
N MET A 974 27.43 19.84 21.87
CA MET A 974 26.31 19.29 21.11
C MET A 974 25.00 19.45 21.88
N PRO A 975 23.86 19.76 21.19
CA PRO A 975 22.55 19.83 21.85
C PRO A 975 22.02 18.45 22.24
N GLU A 976 22.47 17.39 21.58
CA GLU A 976 22.12 15.98 21.87
C GLU A 976 23.45 15.19 21.97
N ARG A 977 23.42 14.07 22.71
CA ARG A 977 24.59 13.18 22.83
C ARG A 977 25.00 12.64 21.45
N PRO A 978 26.20 12.92 20.94
CA PRO A 978 26.70 12.40 19.70
C PRO A 978 26.98 10.90 19.81
N ILE A 979 26.49 10.09 18.86
CA ILE A 979 26.67 8.64 18.83
C ILE A 979 27.57 8.19 17.67
N GLN A 980 27.66 9.00 16.62
CA GLN A 980 28.58 8.74 15.51
C GLN A 980 29.10 10.04 14.89
N LEU A 981 30.34 9.99 14.49
CA LEU A 981 31.06 11.08 13.83
C LEU A 981 31.58 10.59 12.48
N VAL A 982 31.46 11.43 11.45
CA VAL A 982 32.07 11.16 10.16
C VAL A 982 32.40 12.46 9.44
N PHE A 983 33.59 12.53 8.86
CA PHE A 983 33.98 13.65 8.01
C PHE A 983 33.49 13.43 6.58
N GLY A 984 33.03 14.48 5.93
CA GLY A 984 32.54 14.46 4.57
C GLY A 984 32.29 15.86 4.01
N GLY A 985 31.32 15.98 3.12
CA GLY A 985 31.12 17.15 2.29
C GLY A 985 32.08 17.18 1.10
N ALA A 986 31.93 18.12 0.19
CA ALA A 986 32.71 18.17 -1.06
C ALA A 986 34.22 18.29 -0.84
N ASP A 987 34.68 18.82 0.29
CA ASP A 987 36.10 19.01 0.64
C ASP A 987 36.60 18.06 1.77
N GLY A 988 35.71 17.15 2.25
CA GLY A 988 36.02 16.22 3.32
C GLY A 988 36.24 16.87 4.70
N ARG A 989 35.91 18.14 4.88
CA ARG A 989 36.19 18.91 6.09
C ARG A 989 34.98 19.24 6.96
N THR A 990 33.78 18.86 6.51
CA THR A 990 32.56 18.99 7.29
C THR A 990 32.42 17.79 8.21
N LEU A 991 32.35 18.02 9.52
CA LEU A 991 32.04 16.97 10.49
C LEU A 991 30.52 16.80 10.57
N PHE A 992 30.03 15.65 10.16
CA PHE A 992 28.66 15.22 10.40
C PHE A 992 28.59 14.46 11.72
N MET A 993 27.56 14.73 12.47
CA MET A 993 27.36 14.22 13.82
C MET A 993 25.96 13.66 13.94
N LEU A 994 25.86 12.37 14.19
CA LEU A 994 24.61 11.69 14.43
C LEU A 994 24.35 11.63 15.92
N ALA A 995 23.22 12.11 16.35
CA ALA A 995 22.66 11.91 17.68
C ALA A 995 21.50 10.88 17.59
N HIS A 996 20.82 10.63 18.69
CA HIS A 996 19.76 9.59 18.69
C HIS A 996 18.62 9.93 17.73
N GLY A 997 18.14 11.16 17.78
CA GLY A 997 17.01 11.62 16.97
C GLY A 997 17.34 12.74 15.99
N GLY A 998 18.60 13.13 15.84
CA GLY A 998 19.01 14.27 15.03
C GLY A 998 20.31 14.09 14.27
N LEU A 999 20.36 14.67 13.07
CA LEU A 999 21.55 14.82 12.25
C LEU A 999 22.05 16.27 12.34
N TYR A 1000 23.33 16.41 12.64
CA TYR A 1000 24.00 17.71 12.81
C TYR A 1000 25.26 17.79 11.97
N ARG A 1001 25.73 19.00 11.74
CA ARG A 1001 27.05 19.24 11.16
C ARG A 1001 27.75 20.43 11.82
N VAL A 1002 29.06 20.46 11.67
CA VAL A 1002 29.90 21.59 12.02
C VAL A 1002 31.09 21.62 11.06
N ARG A 1003 31.61 22.81 10.82
CA ARG A 1003 32.91 23.00 10.17
C ARG A 1003 33.92 23.39 11.25
N PRO A 1004 34.75 22.46 11.73
CA PRO A 1004 35.60 22.66 12.89
C PRO A 1004 36.90 23.41 12.57
#